data_b22c6bb94bc33bee56cb7aee4ae5552f
#
_entry.id   b22c6bb94bc33bee56cb7aee4ae5552f
#
_cell.length_a   1.000
_cell.length_b   1.000
_cell.length_c   1.000
_cell.angle_alpha   90.00
_cell.angle_beta   90.00
_cell.angle_gamma   90.00
#
_symmetry.space_group_name_H-M   'P 1'
#
loop_
_entity.id
_entity.type
_entity.pdbx_description
1 polymer ?
#
loop_
_entity_poly.entity_id
_entity_poly.type
_entity_poly.pdbx_seq_one_letter_code
_entity_poly.pdbx_strand_id
1 'polypeptide(L)'
;MKRLLLTITLLALVTMLASAQSADEQRRLYSQAENDYIIGRLDDSRSLLKEHLSDFQGDLLQSAYRLLILCDIALDEDDEAQRYVSELLSENPYFTPTSEDPQRFLDMVAHMKNGMTNTITTASSQAESLDESPVPVLLITDDMIRISGARNLKEVLIAYVPGMTNIDCNDDINIAMRGVYSQGQEKMLFMINGHRLNSYATNTAAPDFSISLEKIKQIEVLRGPASSLYGGVALTAVVNIITKQGIDVDGLKVRAGIGNYGQMRADLVFGKRFFDLDILIWGSLYKADGQKFYVPREQTGLKRTQGDIVIGRVGENPSYDLGLTLNWRGLYFMYNTHFSQVHSPYTSGYTYSPYNYDRYVTFRGLKPSFATQSHHAELSYSKKWDKLFLSAAINYDISDMTHYQVISDSTVENLSSILGFLKNYDGLFKGEEGLFRYQDGQERTIGGQLKADYTYVDNDDHKGLVSMGANYSHFRLEDSRYALGTNYFNTIIEYVWFANWARAYGYDDETVFEALDYDNIAKGKENSVNAYVQVKHRYGPFILNGGMRYDYKRRFNDDEQHEFSPRVALIFVQPKWHATLSYSKSFVDAPYLYRKSNLLFYQLDVISSIGSETPVTTIDYTDLMSERLYSWQLTLGSSSLLPGLDLELNGFYNRAQNLIYPLQNLHANAAEGKNIGAELTATYRRGPFEGHLAMEWLHFLEAEYFGRELTKMPGIPNFSANAVLAYRLLPSLRLHTHLNLTGPYQGYGVDLSNGTYHFDEYSTRILVDAGATYTYRNFEVALNAHNLFNKSYTQCGLGSGPIRQQGRWLMLSLGYKF
;
A
#
# COMPACT_ATOMS: atom_id res chain seq x y z
N MET A 1 -32.16 -39.26 28.09
CA MET A 1 -31.13 -38.24 28.36
C MET A 1 -30.01 -38.76 29.27
N LYS A 2 -30.27 -39.17 30.52
CA LYS A 2 -29.22 -39.65 31.43
C LYS A 2 -28.35 -40.80 30.91
N ARG A 3 -28.94 -41.81 30.25
CA ARG A 3 -28.18 -42.97 29.65
C ARG A 3 -27.34 -42.54 28.44
N LEU A 4 -27.82 -41.57 27.63
CA LEU A 4 -27.08 -41.04 26.50
C LEU A 4 -25.86 -40.20 26.95
N LEU A 5 -26.01 -39.38 27.99
CA LEU A 5 -24.91 -38.60 28.62
C LEU A 5 -23.85 -39.56 29.22
N LEU A 6 -24.26 -40.62 29.87
CA LEU A 6 -23.34 -41.60 30.46
C LEU A 6 -22.52 -42.32 29.36
N THR A 7 -23.15 -42.66 28.23
CA THR A 7 -22.48 -43.33 27.10
C THR A 7 -21.50 -42.40 26.43
N ILE A 8 -21.85 -41.11 26.26
CA ILE A 8 -20.97 -40.07 25.69
C ILE A 8 -19.76 -39.79 26.61
N THR A 9 -20.00 -39.72 27.93
CA THR A 9 -18.92 -39.53 28.95
C THR A 9 -18.00 -40.76 29.01
N LEU A 10 -18.54 -41.99 28.91
CA LEU A 10 -17.73 -43.21 28.88
C LEU A 10 -16.91 -43.32 27.58
N LEU A 11 -17.49 -42.93 26.43
CA LEU A 11 -16.79 -42.91 25.14
C LEU A 11 -15.68 -41.86 25.14
N ALA A 12 -15.92 -40.67 25.71
CA ALA A 12 -14.91 -39.61 25.86
C ALA A 12 -13.79 -40.02 26.82
N LEU A 13 -14.11 -40.78 27.88
CA LEU A 13 -13.12 -41.30 28.81
C LEU A 13 -12.24 -42.38 28.18
N VAL A 14 -12.82 -43.29 27.39
CA VAL A 14 -12.10 -44.32 26.65
C VAL A 14 -11.20 -43.72 25.57
N THR A 15 -11.65 -42.70 24.85
CA THR A 15 -10.82 -41.98 23.86
C THR A 15 -9.68 -41.19 24.53
N MET A 16 -9.91 -40.55 25.69
CA MET A 16 -8.86 -39.91 26.47
C MET A 16 -7.79 -40.91 27.02
N LEU A 17 -8.21 -42.07 27.46
CA LEU A 17 -7.30 -43.10 27.94
C LEU A 17 -6.47 -43.70 26.80
N ALA A 18 -7.06 -43.96 25.64
CA ALA A 18 -6.37 -44.43 24.46
C ALA A 18 -5.35 -43.39 23.92
N SER A 19 -5.70 -42.11 23.89
CA SER A 19 -4.78 -41.02 23.49
C SER A 19 -3.62 -40.83 24.49
N ALA A 20 -3.86 -40.98 25.77
CA ALA A 20 -2.80 -40.89 26.79
C ALA A 20 -1.79 -42.07 26.69
N GLN A 21 -2.27 -43.27 26.44
CA GLN A 21 -1.43 -44.46 26.25
C GLN A 21 -0.58 -44.34 24.97
N SER A 22 -1.11 -43.82 23.88
CA SER A 22 -0.37 -43.51 22.64
C SER A 22 0.71 -42.46 22.86
N ALA A 23 0.42 -41.38 23.61
CA ALA A 23 1.39 -40.32 23.91
C ALA A 23 2.59 -40.81 24.75
N ASP A 24 2.35 -41.69 25.73
CA ASP A 24 3.43 -42.25 26.53
C ASP A 24 4.34 -43.21 25.71
N GLU A 25 3.77 -43.92 24.76
CA GLU A 25 4.52 -44.79 23.84
C GLU A 25 5.38 -44.01 22.86
N GLN A 26 4.84 -42.91 22.29
CA GLN A 26 5.58 -41.99 21.44
C GLN A 26 6.78 -41.36 22.19
N ARG A 27 6.57 -40.88 23.41
CA ARG A 27 7.67 -40.33 24.25
C ARG A 27 8.74 -41.40 24.54
N ARG A 28 8.37 -42.64 24.79
CA ARG A 28 9.32 -43.71 25.05
C ARG A 28 10.18 -44.01 23.81
N LEU A 29 9.55 -44.10 22.62
CA LEU A 29 10.27 -44.32 21.34
C LEU A 29 11.23 -43.15 21.05
N TYR A 30 10.78 -41.92 21.24
CA TYR A 30 11.64 -40.74 21.06
C TYR A 30 12.82 -40.75 22.03
N SER A 31 12.58 -40.99 23.33
CA SER A 31 13.66 -41.07 24.33
C SER A 31 14.65 -42.20 24.07
N GLN A 32 14.22 -43.32 23.49
CA GLN A 32 15.11 -44.39 23.08
C GLN A 32 15.99 -43.94 21.91
N ALA A 33 15.43 -43.30 20.88
CA ALA A 33 16.19 -42.79 19.75
C ALA A 33 17.17 -41.70 20.19
N GLU A 34 16.78 -40.81 21.11
CA GLU A 34 17.64 -39.77 21.68
C GLU A 34 18.83 -40.36 22.46
N ASN A 35 18.58 -41.40 23.25
CA ASN A 35 19.65 -42.12 23.92
C ASN A 35 20.62 -42.79 22.93
N ASP A 36 20.11 -43.43 21.88
CA ASP A 36 20.95 -44.05 20.84
C ASP A 36 21.82 -43.00 20.14
N TYR A 37 21.27 -41.83 19.87
CA TYR A 37 22.02 -40.68 19.34
C TYR A 37 23.15 -40.25 20.29
N ILE A 38 22.83 -40.03 21.59
CA ILE A 38 23.78 -39.58 22.61
C ILE A 38 24.97 -40.57 22.78
N ILE A 39 24.72 -41.86 22.65
CA ILE A 39 25.78 -42.89 22.80
C ILE A 39 26.48 -43.20 21.44
N GLY A 40 26.13 -42.46 20.38
CA GLY A 40 26.78 -42.56 19.06
C GLY A 40 26.25 -43.66 18.17
N ARG A 41 25.11 -44.30 18.48
CA ARG A 41 24.44 -45.27 17.62
C ARG A 41 23.54 -44.58 16.62
N LEU A 42 24.16 -43.84 15.71
CA LEU A 42 23.43 -42.92 14.80
C LEU A 42 22.48 -43.68 13.85
N ASP A 43 22.91 -44.80 13.29
CA ASP A 43 22.08 -45.65 12.39
C ASP A 43 20.88 -46.27 13.11
N ASP A 44 21.04 -46.67 14.38
CA ASP A 44 19.95 -47.23 15.19
C ASP A 44 18.92 -46.18 15.51
N SER A 45 19.37 -45.00 15.97
CA SER A 45 18.52 -43.85 16.24
C SER A 45 17.74 -43.41 14.99
N ARG A 46 18.46 -43.27 13.85
CA ARG A 46 17.89 -42.90 12.54
C ARG A 46 16.81 -43.90 12.09
N SER A 47 17.11 -45.19 12.18
CA SER A 47 16.19 -46.26 11.76
C SER A 47 14.93 -46.29 12.63
N LEU A 48 15.07 -46.16 13.95
CA LEU A 48 13.95 -46.11 14.87
C LEU A 48 13.03 -44.91 14.62
N LEU A 49 13.60 -43.75 14.38
CA LEU A 49 12.84 -42.53 14.07
C LEU A 49 12.12 -42.63 12.73
N LYS A 50 12.78 -43.18 11.68
CA LYS A 50 12.17 -43.38 10.35
C LYS A 50 11.01 -44.36 10.38
N GLU A 51 11.14 -45.47 11.12
CA GLU A 51 10.09 -46.51 11.26
C GLU A 51 8.84 -45.95 11.94
N HIS A 52 9.00 -45.07 12.93
CA HIS A 52 7.91 -44.57 13.75
C HIS A 52 7.56 -43.10 13.49
N LEU A 53 8.06 -42.49 12.42
CA LEU A 53 7.87 -41.06 12.14
C LEU A 53 6.40 -40.66 12.02
N SER A 54 5.57 -41.54 11.44
CA SER A 54 4.13 -41.34 11.32
C SER A 54 3.36 -41.41 12.64
N ASP A 55 3.98 -41.99 13.66
CA ASP A 55 3.35 -42.15 14.97
C ASP A 55 3.48 -40.90 15.83
N PHE A 56 4.50 -40.03 15.58
CA PHE A 56 4.73 -38.79 16.32
C PHE A 56 3.78 -37.71 15.91
N GLN A 57 3.40 -36.85 16.86
CA GLN A 57 2.51 -35.69 16.60
C GLN A 57 2.96 -34.43 17.35
N GLY A 58 2.65 -33.25 16.81
CA GLY A 58 2.90 -31.97 17.44
C GLY A 58 4.38 -31.73 17.76
N ASP A 59 4.70 -31.24 18.97
CA ASP A 59 6.07 -30.89 19.38
C ASP A 59 7.02 -32.11 19.36
N LEU A 60 6.49 -33.29 19.55
CA LEU A 60 7.30 -34.52 19.52
C LEU A 60 7.70 -34.91 18.08
N LEU A 61 6.84 -34.65 17.10
CA LEU A 61 7.14 -34.83 15.68
C LEU A 61 8.26 -33.85 15.26
N GLN A 62 8.19 -32.59 15.69
CA GLN A 62 9.25 -31.63 15.42
C GLN A 62 10.60 -32.03 16.04
N SER A 63 10.55 -32.56 17.27
CA SER A 63 11.73 -33.08 17.94
C SER A 63 12.32 -34.29 17.21
N ALA A 64 11.45 -35.20 16.69
CA ALA A 64 11.85 -36.36 15.90
C ALA A 64 12.51 -35.95 14.57
N TYR A 65 11.94 -34.97 13.82
CA TYR A 65 12.57 -34.44 12.64
C TYR A 65 13.92 -33.80 12.96
N ARG A 66 14.02 -32.98 14.03
CA ARG A 66 15.29 -32.38 14.43
C ARG A 66 16.36 -33.44 14.73
N LEU A 67 16.00 -34.48 15.45
CA LEU A 67 16.94 -35.56 15.79
C LEU A 67 17.36 -36.38 14.57
N LEU A 68 16.42 -36.66 13.62
CA LEU A 68 16.72 -37.26 12.32
C LEU A 68 17.74 -36.42 11.51
N ILE A 69 17.52 -35.13 11.43
CA ILE A 69 18.44 -34.19 10.74
C ILE A 69 19.83 -34.24 11.40
N LEU A 70 19.91 -34.25 12.72
CA LEU A 70 21.18 -34.32 13.44
C LEU A 70 21.91 -35.68 13.20
N CYS A 71 21.15 -36.79 13.09
CA CYS A 71 21.72 -38.08 12.72
C CYS A 71 22.27 -38.06 11.28
N ASP A 72 21.50 -37.56 10.32
CA ASP A 72 21.88 -37.49 8.89
C ASP A 72 23.09 -36.56 8.67
N ILE A 73 23.17 -35.42 9.35
CA ILE A 73 24.34 -34.53 9.34
C ILE A 73 25.59 -35.23 9.89
N ALA A 74 25.43 -35.97 10.98
CA ALA A 74 26.55 -36.69 11.60
C ALA A 74 27.04 -37.91 10.77
N LEU A 75 26.17 -38.44 9.90
CA LEU A 75 26.47 -39.51 8.92
C LEU A 75 26.90 -38.96 7.55
N ASP A 76 27.05 -37.63 7.36
CA ASP A 76 27.33 -36.97 6.09
C ASP A 76 26.30 -37.21 4.98
N GLU A 77 25.03 -37.48 5.37
CA GLU A 77 23.89 -37.71 4.46
C GLU A 77 23.14 -36.38 4.22
N ASP A 78 23.82 -35.40 3.59
CA ASP A 78 23.30 -34.03 3.44
C ASP A 78 21.97 -33.92 2.69
N ASP A 79 21.76 -34.74 1.65
CA ASP A 79 20.53 -34.72 0.84
C ASP A 79 19.31 -35.15 1.68
N GLU A 80 19.46 -36.16 2.53
CA GLU A 80 18.43 -36.62 3.46
C GLU A 80 18.18 -35.57 4.56
N ALA A 81 19.25 -35.02 5.14
CA ALA A 81 19.16 -33.94 6.11
C ALA A 81 18.35 -32.75 5.57
N GLN A 82 18.66 -32.30 4.34
CA GLN A 82 17.92 -31.20 3.68
C GLN A 82 16.45 -31.55 3.46
N ARG A 83 16.13 -32.76 3.06
CA ARG A 83 14.74 -33.23 2.93
C ARG A 83 13.99 -33.12 4.26
N TYR A 84 14.57 -33.61 5.36
CA TYR A 84 13.91 -33.54 6.66
C TYR A 84 13.87 -32.11 7.22
N VAL A 85 14.81 -31.22 6.89
CA VAL A 85 14.69 -29.79 7.19
C VAL A 85 13.48 -29.18 6.45
N SER A 86 13.26 -29.57 5.18
CA SER A 86 12.08 -29.13 4.43
C SER A 86 10.77 -29.59 5.06
N GLU A 87 10.71 -30.86 5.51
CA GLU A 87 9.53 -31.41 6.18
C GLU A 87 9.30 -30.79 7.56
N LEU A 88 10.36 -30.57 8.34
CA LEU A 88 10.31 -29.85 9.62
C LEU A 88 9.77 -28.43 9.45
N LEU A 89 10.25 -27.71 8.43
CA LEU A 89 9.79 -26.35 8.14
C LEU A 89 8.37 -26.31 7.52
N SER A 90 7.95 -27.37 6.86
CA SER A 90 6.54 -27.53 6.40
C SER A 90 5.60 -27.74 7.57
N GLU A 91 6.02 -28.53 8.58
CA GLU A 91 5.26 -28.73 9.81
C GLU A 91 5.28 -27.51 10.73
N ASN A 92 6.46 -26.89 10.88
CA ASN A 92 6.65 -25.66 11.63
C ASN A 92 7.54 -24.67 10.87
N PRO A 93 6.96 -23.77 10.04
CA PRO A 93 7.69 -22.75 9.29
C PRO A 93 8.53 -21.80 10.17
N TYR A 94 8.24 -21.74 11.45
CA TYR A 94 8.88 -20.85 12.43
C TYR A 94 9.92 -21.55 13.30
N PHE A 95 10.16 -22.85 13.08
CA PHE A 95 11.17 -23.60 13.82
C PHE A 95 12.51 -22.85 13.78
N THR A 96 13.10 -22.59 14.94
CA THR A 96 14.40 -21.92 15.07
C THR A 96 15.36 -22.86 15.80
N PRO A 97 16.47 -23.26 15.16
CA PRO A 97 17.51 -24.02 15.84
C PRO A 97 18.04 -23.25 17.05
N THR A 98 18.50 -23.99 18.04
CA THR A 98 19.13 -23.41 19.24
C THR A 98 20.60 -23.10 18.97
N SER A 99 21.23 -22.28 19.83
CA SER A 99 22.67 -21.98 19.73
C SER A 99 23.56 -23.20 20.03
N GLU A 100 22.99 -24.29 20.56
CA GLU A 100 23.67 -25.54 20.86
C GLU A 100 23.66 -26.52 19.68
N ASP A 101 22.86 -26.24 18.64
CA ASP A 101 22.81 -27.04 17.43
C ASP A 101 24.06 -26.87 16.57
N PRO A 102 24.48 -27.93 15.83
CA PRO A 102 25.63 -27.85 14.93
C PRO A 102 25.48 -26.73 13.88
N GLN A 103 26.56 -26.01 13.58
CA GLN A 103 26.54 -24.89 12.62
C GLN A 103 25.96 -25.31 11.25
N ARG A 104 26.24 -26.55 10.80
CA ARG A 104 25.72 -27.10 9.55
C ARG A 104 24.19 -27.19 9.53
N PHE A 105 23.56 -27.55 10.67
CA PHE A 105 22.12 -27.50 10.82
C PHE A 105 21.55 -26.08 10.82
N LEU A 106 22.22 -25.17 11.55
CA LEU A 106 21.88 -23.73 11.53
C LEU A 106 21.88 -23.18 10.11
N ASP A 107 22.93 -23.49 9.35
CA ASP A 107 23.11 -23.03 7.97
C ASP A 107 22.06 -23.63 7.02
N MET A 108 21.74 -24.94 7.16
CA MET A 108 20.70 -25.59 6.37
C MET A 108 19.31 -24.98 6.62
N VAL A 109 18.94 -24.80 7.88
CA VAL A 109 17.65 -24.17 8.25
C VAL A 109 17.62 -22.71 7.76
N ALA A 110 18.70 -21.96 7.92
CA ALA A 110 18.79 -20.58 7.43
C ALA A 110 18.66 -20.52 5.91
N HIS A 111 19.33 -21.41 5.19
CA HIS A 111 19.26 -21.48 3.72
C HIS A 111 17.84 -21.82 3.23
N MET A 112 17.20 -22.83 3.84
CA MET A 112 15.83 -23.20 3.47
C MET A 112 14.80 -22.13 3.88
N LYS A 113 14.95 -21.52 5.06
CA LYS A 113 14.11 -20.38 5.45
C LYS A 113 14.27 -19.19 4.49
N ASN A 114 15.49 -18.93 4.02
CA ASN A 114 15.71 -17.88 3.01
C ASN A 114 15.03 -18.22 1.67
N GLY A 115 15.03 -19.50 1.27
CA GLY A 115 14.25 -20.00 0.13
C GLY A 115 12.73 -19.91 0.36
N MET A 116 12.25 -20.13 1.59
CA MET A 116 10.83 -19.97 1.97
C MET A 116 10.42 -18.50 2.14
N THR A 117 11.33 -17.60 2.57
CA THR A 117 11.08 -16.13 2.63
C THR A 117 11.00 -15.49 1.26
N ASN A 118 11.48 -16.13 0.21
CA ASN A 118 11.34 -15.68 -1.18
C ASN A 118 10.00 -16.14 -1.82
N THR A 119 9.05 -16.60 -1.02
CA THR A 119 7.73 -17.01 -1.49
C THR A 119 6.79 -15.82 -1.50
N ILE A 120 6.15 -15.59 -2.64
CA ILE A 120 5.17 -14.53 -2.87
C ILE A 120 3.81 -15.12 -3.22
N THR A 121 2.75 -14.42 -2.85
CA THR A 121 1.36 -14.82 -3.16
C THR A 121 0.68 -13.84 -4.12
N THR A 122 1.26 -12.66 -4.31
CA THR A 122 0.63 -11.57 -5.06
C THR A 122 0.77 -11.71 -6.58
N ALA A 123 1.83 -12.33 -7.10
CA ALA A 123 2.06 -12.43 -8.54
C ALA A 123 1.25 -13.55 -9.24
N SER A 124 0.93 -14.58 -8.49
CA SER A 124 0.00 -15.65 -8.88
C SER A 124 -0.87 -15.98 -7.69
N SER A 125 -2.02 -16.49 -7.90
CA SER A 125 -2.96 -16.77 -6.80
C SER A 125 -2.50 -17.86 -5.80
N GLN A 126 -1.31 -18.42 -5.95
CA GLN A 126 -0.68 -19.36 -5.03
C GLN A 126 0.71 -18.87 -4.62
N ALA A 127 1.21 -19.41 -3.51
CA ALA A 127 2.59 -19.20 -3.09
C ALA A 127 3.55 -19.74 -4.17
N GLU A 128 4.39 -18.86 -4.69
CA GLU A 128 5.41 -19.20 -5.70
C GLU A 128 6.76 -18.55 -5.38
N SER A 129 7.83 -19.06 -5.96
CA SER A 129 9.15 -18.43 -5.87
C SER A 129 9.19 -17.11 -6.65
N LEU A 130 9.92 -16.12 -6.13
CA LEU A 130 10.19 -14.85 -6.84
C LEU A 130 10.71 -15.07 -8.25
N ASP A 131 11.62 -16.05 -8.43
CA ASP A 131 12.25 -16.35 -9.71
C ASP A 131 11.28 -16.90 -10.78
N GLU A 132 10.10 -17.37 -10.37
CA GLU A 132 9.06 -17.89 -11.26
C GLU A 132 7.93 -16.88 -11.50
N SER A 133 8.09 -15.66 -11.00
CA SER A 133 7.07 -14.63 -11.15
C SER A 133 6.97 -14.12 -12.59
N PRO A 134 5.74 -13.98 -13.14
CA PRO A 134 5.52 -13.45 -14.48
C PRO A 134 5.72 -11.93 -14.59
N VAL A 135 5.92 -11.23 -13.49
CA VAL A 135 6.19 -9.79 -13.40
C VAL A 135 7.27 -9.56 -12.34
N PRO A 136 8.07 -8.50 -12.43
CA PRO A 136 9.05 -8.20 -11.40
C PRO A 136 8.34 -7.90 -10.07
N VAL A 137 8.72 -8.63 -9.03
CA VAL A 137 8.19 -8.48 -7.67
C VAL A 137 9.34 -8.18 -6.71
N LEU A 138 9.14 -7.20 -5.85
CA LEU A 138 10.04 -6.94 -4.74
C LEU A 138 9.39 -7.37 -3.44
N LEU A 139 10.14 -8.13 -2.64
CA LEU A 139 9.77 -8.54 -1.30
C LEU A 139 10.50 -7.68 -0.28
N ILE A 140 9.76 -6.95 0.56
CA ILE A 140 10.30 -6.14 1.66
C ILE A 140 9.93 -6.81 2.97
N THR A 141 10.90 -7.33 3.69
CA THR A 141 10.67 -8.06 4.95
C THR A 141 10.56 -7.13 6.16
N ASP A 142 10.04 -7.63 7.30
CA ASP A 142 9.99 -6.93 8.59
C ASP A 142 11.39 -6.38 9.00
N ASP A 143 12.46 -7.16 8.78
CA ASP A 143 13.83 -6.70 9.10
C ASP A 143 14.27 -5.55 8.18
N MET A 144 13.97 -5.62 6.88
CA MET A 144 14.21 -4.51 5.95
C MET A 144 13.46 -3.24 6.36
N ILE A 145 12.19 -3.36 6.78
CA ILE A 145 11.42 -2.21 7.28
C ILE A 145 12.13 -1.57 8.48
N ARG A 146 12.65 -2.36 9.41
CA ARG A 146 13.34 -1.85 10.60
C ARG A 146 14.65 -1.15 10.27
N ILE A 147 15.47 -1.72 9.39
CA ILE A 147 16.78 -1.12 9.02
C ILE A 147 16.65 0.09 8.11
N SER A 148 15.50 0.33 7.49
CA SER A 148 15.26 1.56 6.73
C SER A 148 15.13 2.79 7.61
N GLY A 149 14.72 2.60 8.88
CA GLY A 149 14.36 3.68 9.78
C GLY A 149 13.07 4.43 9.37
N ALA A 150 12.32 3.95 8.38
CA ALA A 150 11.11 4.57 7.87
C ALA A 150 10.05 4.74 8.96
N ARG A 151 9.31 5.85 8.90
CA ARG A 151 8.26 6.21 9.86
C ARG A 151 6.88 5.69 9.44
N ASN A 152 6.65 5.54 8.13
CA ASN A 152 5.38 5.13 7.53
C ASN A 152 5.60 4.28 6.27
N LEU A 153 4.51 3.75 5.71
CA LEU A 153 4.56 2.87 4.54
C LEU A 153 5.14 3.56 3.30
N LYS A 154 4.81 4.83 3.05
CA LYS A 154 5.35 5.60 1.90
C LYS A 154 6.88 5.64 1.92
N GLU A 155 7.47 5.92 3.09
CA GLU A 155 8.93 5.97 3.24
C GLU A 155 9.58 4.61 3.00
N VAL A 156 8.95 3.52 3.46
CA VAL A 156 9.41 2.14 3.17
C VAL A 156 9.42 1.88 1.67
N LEU A 157 8.32 2.18 0.97
CA LEU A 157 8.19 1.94 -0.46
C LEU A 157 9.24 2.73 -1.26
N ILE A 158 9.45 4.00 -0.94
CA ILE A 158 10.45 4.85 -1.62
C ILE A 158 11.88 4.33 -1.36
N ALA A 159 12.17 3.84 -0.16
CA ALA A 159 13.50 3.35 0.20
C ALA A 159 13.90 2.07 -0.57
N TYR A 160 12.94 1.22 -0.89
CA TYR A 160 13.22 -0.12 -1.44
C TYR A 160 12.80 -0.33 -2.89
N VAL A 161 11.71 0.33 -3.34
CA VAL A 161 11.14 0.05 -4.67
C VAL A 161 11.74 0.98 -5.72
N PRO A 162 12.49 0.46 -6.72
CA PRO A 162 12.96 1.29 -7.81
C PRO A 162 11.77 1.86 -8.59
N GLY A 163 11.88 3.08 -9.07
CA GLY A 163 10.83 3.76 -9.80
C GLY A 163 9.73 4.39 -8.96
N MET A 164 9.73 4.18 -7.63
CA MET A 164 8.84 4.91 -6.73
C MET A 164 9.47 6.22 -6.28
N THR A 165 8.80 7.32 -6.60
CA THR A 165 9.27 8.68 -6.30
C THR A 165 8.20 9.46 -5.54
N ASN A 166 8.61 10.17 -4.49
CA ASN A 166 7.71 11.07 -3.76
C ASN A 166 7.28 12.23 -4.66
N ILE A 167 5.97 12.42 -4.80
CA ILE A 167 5.35 13.58 -5.42
C ILE A 167 4.54 14.30 -4.35
N ASP A 168 4.71 15.61 -4.24
CA ASP A 168 3.94 16.41 -3.30
C ASP A 168 2.85 17.17 -4.04
N CYS A 169 1.61 16.96 -3.63
CA CYS A 169 0.42 17.54 -4.23
C CYS A 169 -0.37 18.40 -3.22
N ASN A 170 0.30 18.98 -2.24
CA ASN A 170 -0.19 19.90 -1.20
C ASN A 170 -1.08 19.24 -0.13
N ASP A 171 -2.14 18.57 -0.52
CA ASP A 171 -3.16 18.01 0.36
C ASP A 171 -3.32 16.49 0.25
N ASP A 172 -2.44 15.82 -0.49
CA ASP A 172 -2.46 14.38 -0.65
C ASP A 172 -1.05 13.76 -0.58
N ILE A 173 -1.00 12.51 -0.13
CA ILE A 173 0.22 11.70 -0.11
C ILE A 173 0.30 10.95 -1.42
N ASN A 174 1.25 11.31 -2.28
CA ASN A 174 1.35 10.72 -3.59
C ASN A 174 2.73 10.12 -3.88
N ILE A 175 2.71 9.01 -4.60
CA ILE A 175 3.89 8.29 -5.09
C ILE A 175 3.72 8.10 -6.60
N ALA A 176 4.69 8.56 -7.38
CA ALA A 176 4.80 8.20 -8.78
C ALA A 176 5.44 6.82 -8.92
N MET A 177 5.04 6.07 -9.94
CA MET A 177 5.71 4.82 -10.34
C MET A 177 6.06 4.87 -11.82
N ARG A 178 7.35 4.77 -12.15
CA ARG A 178 7.85 4.82 -13.54
C ARG A 178 7.35 6.04 -14.30
N GLY A 179 7.30 7.18 -13.63
CA GLY A 179 6.87 8.45 -14.23
C GLY A 179 5.35 8.62 -14.42
N VAL A 180 4.55 7.65 -13.97
CA VAL A 180 3.08 7.74 -14.03
C VAL A 180 2.54 8.05 -12.64
N TYR A 181 1.79 9.13 -12.53
CA TYR A 181 1.13 9.56 -11.30
C TYR A 181 -0.09 10.43 -11.62
N SER A 182 -0.87 10.79 -10.62
CA SER A 182 -1.96 11.76 -10.66
C SER A 182 -1.92 12.66 -9.43
N GLN A 183 -2.93 13.47 -9.23
CA GLN A 183 -3.00 14.34 -8.07
C GLN A 183 -3.23 13.55 -6.77
N GLY A 184 -4.01 12.45 -6.82
CA GLY A 184 -4.20 11.53 -5.72
C GLY A 184 -3.46 10.19 -5.94
N GLN A 185 -3.61 9.23 -5.01
CA GLN A 185 -2.94 7.91 -5.05
C GLN A 185 -3.82 6.85 -5.76
N GLU A 186 -4.47 7.18 -6.88
CA GLU A 186 -5.43 6.30 -7.56
C GLU A 186 -4.84 5.35 -8.61
N LYS A 187 -3.52 5.33 -8.81
CA LYS A 187 -2.86 4.51 -9.84
C LYS A 187 -2.21 3.24 -9.31
N MET A 188 -2.19 3.07 -8.00
CA MET A 188 -1.61 1.92 -7.30
C MET A 188 -2.66 1.25 -6.43
N LEU A 189 -2.71 -0.07 -6.48
CA LEU A 189 -3.55 -0.85 -5.59
C LEU A 189 -2.81 -1.17 -4.30
N PHE A 190 -3.39 -0.79 -3.17
CA PHE A 190 -2.94 -1.16 -1.83
C PHE A 190 -3.84 -2.25 -1.25
N MET A 191 -3.24 -3.27 -0.67
CA MET A 191 -3.97 -4.39 -0.06
C MET A 191 -3.37 -4.76 1.29
N ILE A 192 -4.20 -5.38 2.12
CA ILE A 192 -3.80 -6.09 3.33
C ILE A 192 -4.25 -7.54 3.23
N ASN A 193 -3.31 -8.50 3.23
CA ASN A 193 -3.57 -9.93 3.03
C ASN A 193 -4.42 -10.24 1.78
N GLY A 194 -4.26 -9.45 0.70
CA GLY A 194 -5.04 -9.56 -0.53
C GLY A 194 -6.35 -8.78 -0.54
N HIS A 195 -6.80 -8.24 0.59
CA HIS A 195 -7.97 -7.39 0.69
C HIS A 195 -7.67 -5.95 0.28
N ARG A 196 -8.48 -5.34 -0.60
CA ARG A 196 -8.30 -3.97 -1.12
C ARG A 196 -8.51 -2.92 -0.03
N LEU A 197 -7.56 -1.96 0.09
CA LEU A 197 -7.66 -0.80 0.98
C LEU A 197 -8.11 0.48 0.25
N ASN A 198 -7.95 0.56 -1.07
CA ASN A 198 -8.35 1.73 -1.83
C ASN A 198 -9.86 1.94 -1.79
N SER A 199 -10.29 3.16 -1.47
CA SER A 199 -11.67 3.64 -1.61
C SER A 199 -12.22 3.33 -3.01
N TYR A 200 -13.49 3.04 -3.12
CA TYR A 200 -14.19 2.89 -4.41
C TYR A 200 -14.64 4.24 -4.98
N ALA A 201 -14.85 5.25 -4.12
CA ALA A 201 -15.25 6.59 -4.53
C ALA A 201 -14.10 7.37 -5.18
N THR A 202 -12.89 7.25 -4.61
CA THR A 202 -11.70 8.02 -5.05
C THR A 202 -10.62 7.17 -5.71
N ASN A 203 -10.69 5.84 -5.61
CA ASN A 203 -9.61 4.90 -5.95
C ASN A 203 -8.31 5.10 -5.13
N THR A 204 -8.30 5.94 -4.10
CA THR A 204 -7.10 6.25 -3.31
C THR A 204 -6.98 5.38 -2.05
N ALA A 205 -5.76 5.22 -1.58
CA ALA A 205 -5.42 4.74 -0.25
C ALA A 205 -4.28 5.60 0.30
N ALA A 206 -4.20 5.77 1.62
CA ALA A 206 -3.17 6.58 2.26
C ALA A 206 -2.03 5.69 2.79
N PRO A 207 -0.86 5.61 2.11
CA PRO A 207 0.30 4.85 2.59
C PRO A 207 1.09 5.65 3.65
N ASP A 208 0.41 6.14 4.66
CA ASP A 208 0.93 7.04 5.69
C ASP A 208 1.01 6.40 7.09
N PHE A 209 0.87 7.20 8.13
CA PHE A 209 0.88 6.77 9.52
C PHE A 209 -0.38 6.00 9.94
N SER A 210 -1.40 5.94 9.10
CA SER A 210 -2.61 5.13 9.31
C SER A 210 -2.42 3.65 9.01
N ILE A 211 -1.20 3.23 8.66
CA ILE A 211 -0.83 1.83 8.47
C ILE A 211 0.31 1.49 9.41
N SER A 212 0.06 0.61 10.38
CA SER A 212 1.06 0.15 11.34
C SER A 212 2.13 -0.69 10.67
N LEU A 213 3.40 -0.29 10.80
CA LEU A 213 4.54 -1.07 10.33
C LEU A 213 4.82 -2.29 11.22
N GLU A 214 4.43 -2.27 12.50
CA GLU A 214 4.71 -3.34 13.46
C GLU A 214 3.90 -4.63 13.19
N LYS A 215 2.72 -4.51 12.54
CA LYS A 215 1.90 -5.67 12.14
C LYS A 215 2.45 -6.41 10.91
N ILE A 216 3.36 -5.77 10.16
CA ILE A 216 3.80 -6.25 8.85
C ILE A 216 4.83 -7.38 9.02
N LYS A 217 4.58 -8.51 8.33
CA LYS A 217 5.55 -9.59 8.13
C LYS A 217 6.41 -9.31 6.90
N GLN A 218 5.75 -8.97 5.80
CA GLN A 218 6.39 -8.62 4.53
C GLN A 218 5.45 -7.74 3.69
N ILE A 219 6.03 -6.98 2.77
CA ILE A 219 5.31 -6.25 1.75
C ILE A 219 5.73 -6.84 0.40
N GLU A 220 4.75 -7.27 -0.40
CA GLU A 220 4.95 -7.74 -1.76
C GLU A 220 4.58 -6.61 -2.73
N VAL A 221 5.55 -6.14 -3.52
CA VAL A 221 5.34 -5.06 -4.47
C VAL A 221 5.51 -5.57 -5.90
N LEU A 222 4.37 -5.71 -6.62
CA LEU A 222 4.40 -5.97 -8.06
C LEU A 222 4.66 -4.66 -8.79
N ARG A 223 5.65 -4.65 -9.67
CA ARG A 223 6.07 -3.47 -10.45
C ARG A 223 5.60 -3.57 -11.89
N GLY A 224 4.69 -2.67 -12.26
CA GLY A 224 4.06 -2.62 -13.58
C GLY A 224 2.58 -3.02 -13.59
N PRO A 225 1.97 -3.14 -14.77
CA PRO A 225 0.56 -3.43 -14.96
C PRO A 225 0.14 -4.77 -14.35
N ALA A 226 -0.89 -4.79 -13.48
CA ALA A 226 -1.34 -5.98 -12.79
C ALA A 226 -2.87 -6.20 -12.83
N SER A 227 -3.61 -5.45 -13.67
CA SER A 227 -5.07 -5.57 -13.76
C SER A 227 -5.55 -6.95 -14.21
N SER A 228 -4.72 -7.76 -14.85
CA SER A 228 -5.05 -9.14 -15.24
C SER A 228 -5.40 -10.05 -14.06
N LEU A 229 -4.98 -9.69 -12.84
CA LEU A 229 -5.34 -10.40 -11.60
C LEU A 229 -6.25 -9.57 -10.71
N TYR A 230 -5.93 -8.28 -10.55
CA TYR A 230 -6.50 -7.42 -9.52
C TYR A 230 -7.53 -6.42 -10.02
N GLY A 231 -7.67 -6.26 -11.38
CA GLY A 231 -8.63 -5.33 -11.98
C GLY A 231 -8.25 -3.86 -11.87
N GLY A 232 -9.26 -3.01 -11.91
CA GLY A 232 -9.12 -1.60 -12.20
C GLY A 232 -8.69 -0.70 -11.03
N VAL A 233 -7.49 -0.81 -10.52
CA VAL A 233 -6.70 0.22 -9.82
C VAL A 233 -5.22 -0.15 -9.94
N ALA A 234 -4.91 -1.39 -10.27
CA ALA A 234 -3.57 -1.91 -10.41
C ALA A 234 -2.92 -1.46 -11.74
N LEU A 235 -2.87 -0.13 -11.98
CA LEU A 235 -2.33 0.44 -13.22
C LEU A 235 -0.82 0.33 -13.25
N THR A 236 -0.14 0.84 -12.22
CA THR A 236 1.32 0.98 -12.18
C THR A 236 2.00 0.02 -11.23
N ALA A 237 1.34 -0.31 -10.12
CA ALA A 237 1.85 -1.24 -9.13
C ALA A 237 0.73 -1.84 -8.26
N VAL A 238 1.05 -2.95 -7.60
CA VAL A 238 0.26 -3.51 -6.50
C VAL A 238 1.16 -3.63 -5.27
N VAL A 239 0.71 -3.10 -4.15
CA VAL A 239 1.38 -3.17 -2.85
C VAL A 239 0.52 -4.01 -1.93
N ASN A 240 0.93 -5.23 -1.64
CA ASN A 240 0.22 -6.13 -0.76
C ASN A 240 0.95 -6.27 0.58
N ILE A 241 0.33 -5.81 1.64
CA ILE A 241 0.82 -5.87 3.00
C ILE A 241 0.41 -7.21 3.59
N ILE A 242 1.37 -8.08 3.82
CA ILE A 242 1.14 -9.36 4.50
C ILE A 242 1.38 -9.16 5.99
N THR A 243 0.36 -9.39 6.80
CA THR A 243 0.46 -9.27 8.25
C THR A 243 1.21 -10.46 8.86
N LYS A 244 1.80 -10.24 10.02
CA LYS A 244 2.25 -11.33 10.89
C LYS A 244 1.09 -12.26 11.20
N GLN A 245 1.43 -13.48 11.57
CA GLN A 245 0.49 -14.42 12.19
C GLN A 245 0.69 -14.40 13.71
N GLY A 246 -0.27 -14.94 14.46
CA GLY A 246 -0.16 -15.02 15.91
C GLY A 246 1.11 -15.72 16.38
N ILE A 247 1.51 -16.79 15.68
CA ILE A 247 2.74 -17.51 15.98
C ILE A 247 4.02 -16.72 15.68
N ASP A 248 4.02 -15.77 14.73
CA ASP A 248 5.18 -14.91 14.43
C ASP A 248 5.51 -13.96 15.60
N VAL A 249 4.48 -13.60 16.38
CA VAL A 249 4.62 -12.69 17.53
C VAL A 249 4.84 -13.48 18.81
N ASP A 250 4.05 -14.52 19.03
CA ASP A 250 4.03 -15.41 20.21
C ASP A 250 4.20 -14.63 21.53
N GLY A 251 3.18 -13.80 21.83
CA GLY A 251 3.17 -12.92 23.00
C GLY A 251 2.65 -11.53 22.69
N LEU A 252 3.10 -10.56 23.49
CA LEU A 252 2.74 -9.16 23.35
C LEU A 252 4.00 -8.33 23.07
N LYS A 253 3.97 -7.51 22.01
CA LYS A 253 4.99 -6.51 21.69
C LYS A 253 4.40 -5.12 21.83
N VAL A 254 5.06 -4.24 22.57
CA VAL A 254 4.70 -2.83 22.71
C VAL A 254 5.86 -1.95 22.28
N ARG A 255 5.56 -0.81 21.66
CA ARG A 255 6.57 0.21 21.32
C ARG A 255 5.98 1.59 21.57
N ALA A 256 6.76 2.50 22.15
CA ALA A 256 6.42 3.90 22.29
C ALA A 256 7.58 4.76 21.77
N GLY A 257 7.26 5.90 21.15
CA GLY A 257 8.27 6.81 20.62
C GLY A 257 7.88 8.26 20.83
N ILE A 258 8.88 9.11 21.01
CA ILE A 258 8.77 10.57 21.10
C ILE A 258 9.83 11.22 20.20
N GLY A 259 9.51 12.39 19.65
CA GLY A 259 10.43 13.09 18.77
C GLY A 259 10.25 14.60 18.81
N ASN A 260 11.10 15.31 18.06
CA ASN A 260 10.91 16.74 17.89
C ASN A 260 9.61 17.03 17.10
N TYR A 261 9.17 18.29 17.09
CA TYR A 261 7.94 18.75 16.45
C TYR A 261 6.66 18.04 16.92
N GLY A 262 6.63 17.66 18.23
CA GLY A 262 5.48 17.02 18.85
C GLY A 262 5.22 15.59 18.38
N GLN A 263 6.20 14.90 17.81
CA GLN A 263 6.02 13.50 17.40
C GLN A 263 5.78 12.61 18.61
N MET A 264 4.70 11.84 18.55
CA MET A 264 4.35 10.78 19.49
C MET A 264 3.88 9.55 18.71
N ARG A 265 4.37 8.38 19.11
CA ARG A 265 3.98 7.10 18.52
C ARG A 265 3.73 6.07 19.62
N ALA A 266 2.72 5.24 19.45
CA ALA A 266 2.48 4.07 20.29
C ALA A 266 1.99 2.92 19.40
N ASP A 267 2.61 1.75 19.56
CA ASP A 267 2.26 0.54 18.82
C ASP A 267 2.11 -0.63 19.80
N LEU A 268 1.16 -1.49 19.51
CA LEU A 268 0.89 -2.74 20.23
C LEU A 268 0.63 -3.83 19.21
N VAL A 269 1.26 -4.99 19.37
CA VAL A 269 0.95 -6.19 18.60
C VAL A 269 0.91 -7.39 19.55
N PHE A 270 -0.24 -8.03 19.60
CA PHE A 270 -0.44 -9.29 20.31
C PHE A 270 -0.67 -10.41 19.31
N GLY A 271 0.01 -11.52 19.48
CA GLY A 271 -0.16 -12.70 18.65
C GLY A 271 0.00 -13.98 19.44
N LYS A 272 -0.85 -14.95 19.16
CA LYS A 272 -0.78 -16.27 19.79
C LYS A 272 -1.47 -17.32 18.92
N ARG A 273 -0.94 -18.53 18.93
CA ARG A 273 -1.61 -19.70 18.37
C ARG A 273 -2.07 -20.63 19.49
N PHE A 274 -3.34 -20.98 19.48
CA PHE A 274 -3.95 -21.92 20.40
C PHE A 274 -4.48 -23.11 19.58
N PHE A 275 -3.77 -24.22 19.58
CA PHE A 275 -4.06 -25.36 18.71
C PHE A 275 -4.13 -24.92 17.21
N ASP A 276 -5.30 -25.07 16.59
CA ASP A 276 -5.54 -24.70 15.20
C ASP A 276 -5.98 -23.23 15.00
N LEU A 277 -6.20 -22.50 16.10
CA LEU A 277 -6.63 -21.09 16.05
C LEU A 277 -5.43 -20.17 16.20
N ASP A 278 -5.12 -19.41 15.15
CA ASP A 278 -4.12 -18.35 15.15
C ASP A 278 -4.78 -16.98 15.27
N ILE A 279 -4.33 -16.18 16.23
CA ILE A 279 -4.88 -14.85 16.57
C ILE A 279 -3.79 -13.82 16.48
N LEU A 280 -4.04 -12.75 15.74
CA LEU A 280 -3.22 -11.55 15.74
C LEU A 280 -4.11 -10.34 16.01
N ILE A 281 -3.68 -9.44 16.92
CA ILE A 281 -4.33 -8.17 17.22
C ILE A 281 -3.27 -7.07 17.17
N TRP A 282 -3.59 -5.94 16.59
CA TRP A 282 -2.68 -4.79 16.54
C TRP A 282 -3.40 -3.49 16.82
N GLY A 283 -2.62 -2.52 17.30
CA GLY A 283 -3.04 -1.15 17.47
C GLY A 283 -1.84 -0.22 17.30
N SER A 284 -2.00 0.88 16.56
CA SER A 284 -1.00 1.94 16.46
C SER A 284 -1.64 3.32 16.48
N LEU A 285 -0.91 4.28 17.02
CA LEU A 285 -1.27 5.69 17.08
C LEU A 285 -0.06 6.54 16.70
N TYR A 286 -0.27 7.58 15.90
CA TYR A 286 0.76 8.57 15.57
C TYR A 286 0.19 9.98 15.56
N LYS A 287 0.93 10.92 16.16
CA LYS A 287 0.62 12.35 16.16
C LYS A 287 1.91 13.16 15.95
N ALA A 288 1.79 14.33 15.31
CA ALA A 288 2.88 15.32 15.20
C ALA A 288 2.30 16.74 15.07
N ASP A 289 2.89 17.72 15.77
CA ASP A 289 2.51 19.12 15.65
C ASP A 289 3.01 19.75 14.35
N GLY A 290 4.04 19.12 13.75
CA GLY A 290 4.64 19.58 12.50
C GLY A 290 5.72 20.66 12.68
N GLN A 291 6.50 20.86 11.63
CA GLN A 291 7.59 21.83 11.60
C GLN A 291 7.10 23.14 11.00
N LYS A 292 7.28 24.25 11.72
CA LYS A 292 6.93 25.60 11.26
C LYS A 292 8.03 26.19 10.39
N PHE A 293 7.65 26.82 9.30
CA PHE A 293 8.49 27.61 8.41
C PHE A 293 7.83 28.94 8.09
N TYR A 294 8.58 30.03 8.16
CA TYR A 294 8.09 31.31 7.72
C TYR A 294 8.29 31.47 6.20
N VAL A 295 7.23 31.81 5.49
CA VAL A 295 7.24 32.09 4.06
C VAL A 295 7.12 33.59 3.86
N PRO A 296 8.16 34.28 3.36
CA PRO A 296 8.11 35.72 3.13
C PRO A 296 7.28 36.05 1.89
N ARG A 297 6.80 37.27 1.81
CA ARG A 297 5.90 37.76 0.75
C ARG A 297 6.47 37.59 -0.67
N GLU A 298 7.78 37.70 -0.82
CA GLU A 298 8.47 37.52 -2.09
C GLU A 298 8.36 36.09 -2.66
N GLN A 299 8.05 35.14 -1.80
CA GLN A 299 7.89 33.71 -2.17
C GLN A 299 6.42 33.26 -2.33
N THR A 300 5.46 34.17 -2.11
CA THR A 300 4.03 33.80 -2.10
C THR A 300 3.25 34.26 -3.35
N GLY A 301 3.85 34.97 -4.30
CA GLY A 301 3.19 35.41 -5.53
C GLY A 301 2.22 36.58 -5.36
N LEU A 302 1.43 36.89 -6.39
CA LEU A 302 0.58 38.06 -6.52
C LEU A 302 -0.30 38.33 -5.29
N LYS A 303 -0.07 39.46 -4.60
CA LYS A 303 -0.88 40.05 -3.51
C LYS A 303 -1.14 39.15 -2.30
N ARG A 304 -0.19 38.28 -1.95
CA ARG A 304 -0.41 37.22 -0.99
C ARG A 304 0.11 37.49 0.40
N THR A 305 -0.46 36.78 1.36
CA THR A 305 -0.09 36.86 2.76
C THR A 305 1.26 36.18 2.99
N GLN A 306 2.16 36.88 3.68
CA GLN A 306 3.31 36.24 4.34
C GLN A 306 2.85 35.55 5.62
N GLY A 307 3.51 34.50 6.02
CA GLY A 307 3.14 33.85 7.27
C GLY A 307 3.83 32.51 7.49
N ASP A 308 3.47 31.88 8.57
CA ASP A 308 3.95 30.55 8.91
C ASP A 308 3.17 29.48 8.16
N ILE A 309 3.88 28.48 7.65
CA ILE A 309 3.33 27.21 7.21
C ILE A 309 3.77 26.11 8.17
N VAL A 310 3.02 25.03 8.25
CA VAL A 310 3.35 23.87 9.07
C VAL A 310 3.44 22.64 8.18
N ILE A 311 4.59 22.00 8.16
CA ILE A 311 4.86 20.81 7.35
C ILE A 311 4.90 19.57 8.23
N GLY A 312 4.26 18.49 7.77
CA GLY A 312 4.23 17.20 8.47
C GLY A 312 3.36 17.18 9.73
N ARG A 313 2.39 18.10 9.84
CA ARG A 313 1.37 18.04 10.89
C ARG A 313 0.47 16.83 10.60
N VAL A 314 0.32 15.98 11.59
CA VAL A 314 -0.73 14.98 11.66
C VAL A 314 -1.74 15.51 12.66
N GLY A 315 -2.91 15.88 12.20
CA GLY A 315 -3.97 16.68 12.81
C GLY A 315 -4.17 16.63 14.33
N GLU A 316 -5.24 17.25 14.82
CA GLU A 316 -5.59 17.21 16.24
C GLU A 316 -5.96 15.78 16.67
N ASN A 317 -6.59 15.02 15.79
CA ASN A 317 -6.83 13.61 15.97
C ASN A 317 -5.59 12.80 15.52
N PRO A 318 -5.06 11.87 16.34
CA PRO A 318 -3.95 11.02 15.93
C PRO A 318 -4.37 10.12 14.77
N SER A 319 -3.47 9.89 13.81
CA SER A 319 -3.63 8.79 12.86
C SER A 319 -3.56 7.47 13.62
N TYR A 320 -4.42 6.51 13.28
CA TYR A 320 -4.44 5.21 13.94
C TYR A 320 -4.67 4.05 12.98
N ASP A 321 -4.28 2.87 13.42
CA ASP A 321 -4.53 1.58 12.78
C ASP A 321 -4.83 0.54 13.86
N LEU A 322 -6.04 0.00 13.85
CA LEU A 322 -6.47 -1.04 14.77
C LEU A 322 -7.00 -2.23 13.97
N GLY A 323 -6.71 -3.43 14.42
CA GLY A 323 -7.27 -4.58 13.74
C GLY A 323 -6.95 -5.92 14.37
N LEU A 324 -7.54 -6.93 13.78
CA LEU A 324 -7.35 -8.32 14.18
C LEU A 324 -7.46 -9.26 12.98
N THR A 325 -6.75 -10.39 13.04
CA THR A 325 -6.96 -11.53 12.17
C THR A 325 -7.14 -12.80 12.99
N LEU A 326 -8.04 -13.66 12.53
CA LEU A 326 -8.29 -14.99 13.07
C LEU A 326 -8.15 -16.01 11.93
N ASN A 327 -7.38 -17.07 12.16
CA ASN A 327 -7.25 -18.15 11.20
C ASN A 327 -7.50 -19.48 11.91
N TRP A 328 -8.49 -20.27 11.41
CA TRP A 328 -8.87 -21.53 11.99
C TRP A 328 -9.29 -22.53 10.94
N ARG A 329 -8.46 -23.54 10.67
CA ARG A 329 -8.77 -24.66 9.77
C ARG A 329 -9.31 -24.24 8.40
N GLY A 330 -8.66 -23.23 7.77
CA GLY A 330 -9.05 -22.66 6.48
C GLY A 330 -10.12 -21.59 6.55
N LEU A 331 -10.75 -21.36 7.70
CA LEU A 331 -11.58 -20.18 7.95
C LEU A 331 -10.68 -19.01 8.35
N TYR A 332 -10.77 -17.91 7.64
CA TYR A 332 -10.04 -16.67 7.90
C TYR A 332 -11.02 -15.52 8.12
N PHE A 333 -10.81 -14.76 9.17
CA PHE A 333 -11.53 -13.51 9.44
C PHE A 333 -10.53 -12.38 9.66
N MET A 334 -10.79 -11.23 9.04
CA MET A 334 -10.03 -10.00 9.24
C MET A 334 -10.99 -8.85 9.55
N TYR A 335 -10.62 -8.03 10.52
CA TYR A 335 -11.18 -6.68 10.72
C TYR A 335 -10.04 -5.69 10.86
N ASN A 336 -10.10 -4.58 10.12
CA ASN A 336 -9.15 -3.47 10.21
C ASN A 336 -9.90 -2.15 10.17
N THR A 337 -9.57 -1.24 11.05
CA THR A 337 -10.01 0.16 10.99
C THR A 337 -8.81 1.07 11.09
N HIS A 338 -8.78 2.10 10.26
CA HIS A 338 -7.69 3.06 10.24
C HIS A 338 -8.20 4.47 9.95
N PHE A 339 -7.48 5.46 10.47
CA PHE A 339 -7.73 6.88 10.29
C PHE A 339 -6.48 7.59 9.83
N SER A 340 -6.58 8.28 8.71
CA SER A 340 -5.57 9.17 8.14
C SER A 340 -6.05 10.60 8.14
N GLN A 341 -5.17 11.55 8.50
CA GLN A 341 -5.42 12.97 8.37
C GLN A 341 -4.17 13.68 7.88
N VAL A 342 -4.25 14.27 6.69
CA VAL A 342 -3.16 15.03 6.06
C VAL A 342 -3.53 16.51 6.07
N HIS A 343 -2.62 17.32 6.58
CA HIS A 343 -2.79 18.77 6.66
C HIS A 343 -2.17 19.46 5.45
N SER A 344 -2.96 20.30 4.77
CA SER A 344 -2.47 21.13 3.66
C SER A 344 -1.70 22.34 4.21
N PRO A 345 -0.41 22.52 3.89
CA PRO A 345 0.37 23.64 4.40
C PRO A 345 0.04 24.99 3.74
N TYR A 346 -0.58 24.96 2.56
CA TYR A 346 -0.95 26.13 1.77
C TYR A 346 -2.43 26.15 1.42
N THR A 347 -2.94 27.33 1.08
CA THR A 347 -4.28 27.46 0.48
C THR A 347 -4.36 26.69 -0.82
N SER A 348 -5.54 26.22 -1.19
CA SER A 348 -5.78 25.57 -2.48
C SER A 348 -5.88 26.56 -3.63
N GLY A 349 -5.76 26.06 -4.86
CA GLY A 349 -5.94 26.85 -6.09
C GLY A 349 -4.71 27.71 -6.42
N TYR A 350 -4.95 28.75 -7.23
CA TYR A 350 -3.87 29.59 -7.81
C TYR A 350 -3.07 30.39 -6.79
N THR A 351 -3.46 30.34 -5.51
CA THR A 351 -2.89 31.27 -4.56
C THR A 351 -1.72 30.71 -3.77
N TYR A 352 -1.59 29.44 -3.47
CA TYR A 352 -0.48 28.85 -2.71
C TYR A 352 0.05 29.78 -1.60
N SER A 353 -0.87 30.32 -0.78
CA SER A 353 -0.55 31.25 0.29
C SER A 353 -0.48 30.53 1.62
N PRO A 354 0.43 30.94 2.53
CA PRO A 354 0.32 30.56 3.92
C PRO A 354 -1.04 30.96 4.49
N TYR A 355 -1.55 30.18 5.44
CA TYR A 355 -2.74 30.52 6.18
C TYR A 355 -2.60 30.13 7.65
N ASN A 356 -3.31 30.83 8.52
CA ASN A 356 -3.26 30.57 9.96
C ASN A 356 -4.21 29.43 10.32
N TYR A 357 -3.71 28.19 10.30
CA TYR A 357 -4.46 26.99 10.64
C TYR A 357 -5.22 27.08 11.97
N ASP A 358 -4.59 27.65 12.99
CA ASP A 358 -5.15 27.68 14.35
C ASP A 358 -6.38 28.60 14.44
N ARG A 359 -6.54 29.56 13.52
CA ARG A 359 -7.69 30.46 13.42
C ARG A 359 -8.91 29.82 12.77
N TYR A 360 -8.74 28.78 11.94
CA TYR A 360 -9.88 28.17 11.26
C TYR A 360 -10.77 27.41 12.23
N VAL A 361 -12.08 27.55 12.02
CA VAL A 361 -13.08 26.85 12.81
C VAL A 361 -12.97 25.36 12.63
N THR A 362 -13.27 24.63 13.69
CA THR A 362 -13.47 23.18 13.61
C THR A 362 -14.84 22.91 13.00
N PHE A 363 -14.85 22.30 11.80
CA PHE A 363 -16.09 21.93 11.12
C PHE A 363 -16.24 20.41 11.19
N ARG A 364 -17.31 19.92 11.82
CA ARG A 364 -17.58 18.47 12.03
C ARG A 364 -16.40 17.68 12.62
N GLY A 365 -15.77 18.25 13.63
CA GLY A 365 -14.66 17.60 14.35
C GLY A 365 -13.30 17.70 13.65
N LEU A 366 -13.22 18.32 12.48
CA LEU A 366 -11.98 18.48 11.71
C LEU A 366 -11.66 19.95 11.46
N LYS A 367 -10.39 20.27 11.40
CA LYS A 367 -9.80 21.50 10.87
C LYS A 367 -9.32 21.27 9.45
N PRO A 368 -8.86 22.31 8.72
CA PRO A 368 -8.42 22.18 7.34
C PRO A 368 -7.46 21.00 7.10
N SER A 369 -7.93 20.00 6.38
CA SER A 369 -7.21 18.75 6.13
C SER A 369 -7.94 17.88 5.10
N PHE A 370 -7.24 16.88 4.56
CA PHE A 370 -7.86 15.73 3.95
C PHE A 370 -7.83 14.57 4.96
N ALA A 371 -8.98 14.03 5.29
CA ALA A 371 -9.10 12.94 6.27
C ALA A 371 -9.90 11.77 5.70
N THR A 372 -9.47 10.57 6.02
CA THR A 372 -10.18 9.32 5.70
C THR A 372 -10.25 8.43 6.91
N GLN A 373 -11.42 7.87 7.18
CA GLN A 373 -11.61 6.81 8.16
C GLN A 373 -12.20 5.60 7.46
N SER A 374 -11.53 4.46 7.56
CA SER A 374 -11.96 3.24 6.88
C SER A 374 -12.14 2.09 7.86
N HIS A 375 -13.10 1.24 7.54
CA HIS A 375 -13.38 -0.03 8.21
C HIS A 375 -13.47 -1.11 7.15
N HIS A 376 -12.68 -2.16 7.30
CA HIS A 376 -12.61 -3.30 6.40
C HIS A 376 -12.90 -4.57 7.17
N ALA A 377 -13.83 -5.38 6.68
CA ALA A 377 -14.13 -6.68 7.24
C ALA A 377 -14.16 -7.73 6.13
N GLU A 378 -13.48 -8.85 6.32
CA GLU A 378 -13.47 -9.99 5.41
C GLU A 378 -13.65 -11.29 6.17
N LEU A 379 -14.48 -12.17 5.61
CA LEU A 379 -14.60 -13.54 6.02
C LEU A 379 -14.36 -14.43 4.82
N SER A 380 -13.37 -15.30 4.89
CA SER A 380 -13.09 -16.26 3.81
C SER A 380 -12.90 -17.67 4.32
N TYR A 381 -13.18 -18.64 3.44
CA TYR A 381 -12.93 -20.05 3.67
C TYR A 381 -12.19 -20.64 2.49
N SER A 382 -11.12 -21.37 2.77
CA SER A 382 -10.32 -22.04 1.74
C SER A 382 -10.11 -23.50 2.10
N LYS A 383 -10.07 -24.35 1.07
CA LYS A 383 -9.79 -25.76 1.21
C LYS A 383 -9.06 -26.31 0.00
N LYS A 384 -8.08 -27.17 0.27
CA LYS A 384 -7.31 -27.89 -0.74
C LYS A 384 -7.70 -29.38 -0.72
N TRP A 385 -7.92 -29.94 -1.90
CA TRP A 385 -8.11 -31.35 -2.14
C TRP A 385 -7.12 -31.78 -3.21
N ASP A 386 -6.20 -32.65 -2.92
CA ASP A 386 -5.20 -33.14 -3.88
C ASP A 386 -4.78 -32.06 -4.90
N LYS A 387 -5.39 -32.06 -6.09
CA LYS A 387 -5.11 -31.16 -7.22
C LYS A 387 -5.97 -29.90 -7.29
N LEU A 388 -7.00 -29.77 -6.44
CA LEU A 388 -7.95 -28.67 -6.47
C LEU A 388 -7.88 -27.86 -5.19
N PHE A 389 -7.65 -26.53 -5.33
CA PHE A 389 -7.82 -25.56 -4.26
C PHE A 389 -9.03 -24.69 -4.56
N LEU A 390 -9.92 -24.50 -3.59
CA LEU A 390 -11.05 -23.59 -3.66
C LEU A 390 -11.00 -22.58 -2.53
N SER A 391 -11.35 -21.34 -2.82
CA SER A 391 -11.52 -20.27 -1.85
C SER A 391 -12.75 -19.44 -2.17
N ALA A 392 -13.49 -19.07 -1.11
CA ALA A 392 -14.63 -18.16 -1.20
C ALA A 392 -14.46 -17.08 -0.12
N ALA A 393 -14.70 -15.82 -0.47
CA ALA A 393 -14.61 -14.70 0.46
C ALA A 393 -15.81 -13.77 0.30
N ILE A 394 -16.22 -13.14 1.40
CA ILE A 394 -17.17 -12.03 1.44
C ILE A 394 -16.52 -10.89 2.22
N ASN A 395 -16.74 -9.66 1.77
CA ASN A 395 -16.23 -8.47 2.44
C ASN A 395 -17.29 -7.38 2.58
N TYR A 396 -17.14 -6.57 3.61
CA TYR A 396 -17.90 -5.37 3.85
C TYR A 396 -16.98 -4.25 4.27
N ASP A 397 -17.00 -3.14 3.50
CA ASP A 397 -16.13 -2.00 3.67
C ASP A 397 -16.96 -0.74 3.86
N ILE A 398 -16.53 0.13 4.77
CA ILE A 398 -17.05 1.47 4.99
C ILE A 398 -15.86 2.42 4.96
N SER A 399 -15.95 3.52 4.22
CA SER A 399 -14.95 4.58 4.26
C SER A 399 -15.63 5.95 4.30
N ASP A 400 -15.27 6.74 5.29
CA ASP A 400 -15.65 8.15 5.42
C ASP A 400 -14.51 9.01 4.87
N MET A 401 -14.83 9.90 3.95
CA MET A 401 -13.89 10.85 3.38
C MET A 401 -14.32 12.26 3.74
N THR A 402 -13.36 13.09 4.17
CA THR A 402 -13.58 14.51 4.41
C THR A 402 -12.45 15.32 3.79
N HIS A 403 -12.81 16.31 3.00
CA HIS A 403 -11.89 17.28 2.42
C HIS A 403 -12.28 18.69 2.87
N TYR A 404 -11.56 19.23 3.84
CA TYR A 404 -11.70 20.59 4.34
C TYR A 404 -10.51 21.43 3.87
N GLN A 405 -10.75 22.28 2.89
CA GLN A 405 -9.71 22.98 2.13
C GLN A 405 -9.85 24.50 2.29
N VAL A 406 -8.77 25.19 2.63
CA VAL A 406 -8.72 26.65 2.63
C VAL A 406 -8.47 27.13 1.21
N ILE A 407 -9.39 27.92 0.67
CA ILE A 407 -9.26 28.50 -0.67
C ILE A 407 -8.45 29.82 -0.60
N SER A 408 -8.74 30.66 0.38
CA SER A 408 -8.05 31.93 0.61
C SER A 408 -8.13 32.36 2.08
N ASP A 409 -7.03 32.90 2.59
CA ASP A 409 -6.94 33.48 3.95
C ASP A 409 -7.04 35.00 3.92
N SER A 410 -7.40 35.61 2.78
CA SER A 410 -7.60 37.06 2.61
C SER A 410 -8.98 37.50 3.07
N THR A 411 -9.13 38.79 3.36
CA THR A 411 -10.45 39.39 3.63
C THR A 411 -11.36 39.31 2.42
N VAL A 412 -12.66 39.22 2.62
CA VAL A 412 -13.67 39.13 1.54
C VAL A 412 -13.62 40.37 0.63
N GLU A 413 -13.22 41.52 1.11
CA GLU A 413 -13.01 42.74 0.29
C GLU A 413 -11.94 42.54 -0.79
N ASN A 414 -10.89 41.78 -0.47
CA ASN A 414 -9.86 41.42 -1.45
C ASN A 414 -10.32 40.29 -2.40
N LEU A 415 -11.18 39.40 -1.94
CA LEU A 415 -11.79 38.33 -2.75
C LEU A 415 -12.82 38.87 -3.74
N SER A 416 -13.61 39.88 -3.40
CA SER A 416 -14.59 40.47 -4.31
C SER A 416 -13.94 41.09 -5.56
N SER A 417 -12.69 41.55 -5.44
CA SER A 417 -11.89 42.02 -6.59
C SER A 417 -11.40 40.89 -7.51
N ILE A 418 -11.25 39.68 -6.96
CA ILE A 418 -10.77 38.48 -7.68
C ILE A 418 -11.93 37.69 -8.29
N LEU A 419 -13.02 37.58 -7.55
CA LEU A 419 -14.16 36.70 -7.90
C LEU A 419 -15.40 37.48 -8.40
N GLY A 420 -15.25 38.77 -8.78
CA GLY A 420 -16.23 39.63 -9.45
C GLY A 420 -17.70 39.58 -8.95
N PHE A 421 -18.21 38.42 -8.66
CA PHE A 421 -19.58 38.18 -8.22
C PHE A 421 -19.82 38.48 -6.74
N LEU A 422 -18.78 38.48 -5.89
CA LEU A 422 -18.90 38.84 -4.48
C LEU A 422 -19.10 40.36 -4.25
N LYS A 423 -18.92 41.18 -5.27
CA LYS A 423 -19.14 42.64 -5.18
C LYS A 423 -20.53 43.03 -4.71
N ASN A 424 -21.54 42.23 -5.01
CA ASN A 424 -22.93 42.50 -4.63
C ASN A 424 -23.23 42.14 -3.17
N TYR A 425 -22.26 41.56 -2.44
CA TYR A 425 -22.39 41.07 -1.05
C TYR A 425 -21.50 41.81 -0.06
N ASP A 426 -20.95 42.96 -0.43
CA ASP A 426 -20.05 43.81 0.41
C ASP A 426 -20.60 44.13 1.82
N GLY A 427 -21.90 43.98 2.06
CA GLY A 427 -22.53 44.20 3.36
C GLY A 427 -22.61 42.94 4.24
N LEU A 428 -22.60 41.73 3.66
CA LEU A 428 -22.81 40.48 4.39
C LEU A 428 -21.52 39.89 4.94
N PHE A 429 -20.37 40.15 4.27
CA PHE A 429 -19.09 39.52 4.60
C PHE A 429 -17.97 40.52 4.89
N LYS A 430 -18.29 41.75 5.20
CA LYS A 430 -17.32 42.83 5.38
C LYS A 430 -16.40 42.59 6.58
N GLY A 431 -15.09 42.49 6.33
CA GLY A 431 -14.08 42.27 7.36
C GLY A 431 -13.85 40.83 7.77
N GLU A 432 -14.44 39.87 7.07
CA GLU A 432 -14.24 38.44 7.37
C GLU A 432 -13.08 37.88 6.58
N GLU A 433 -12.31 37.07 7.28
CA GLU A 433 -11.12 36.40 6.73
C GLU A 433 -11.37 34.90 6.59
N GLY A 434 -10.79 34.30 5.55
CA GLY A 434 -10.77 32.86 5.36
C GLY A 434 -11.98 32.32 4.62
N LEU A 435 -11.77 31.97 3.35
CA LEU A 435 -12.72 31.22 2.55
C LEU A 435 -12.30 29.75 2.52
N PHE A 436 -13.24 28.88 2.87
CA PHE A 436 -12.98 27.43 2.84
C PHE A 436 -14.02 26.68 2.00
N ARG A 437 -13.63 25.53 1.51
CA ARG A 437 -14.47 24.52 0.89
C ARG A 437 -14.45 23.25 1.75
N TYR A 438 -15.61 22.68 1.97
CA TYR A 438 -15.78 21.43 2.70
C TYR A 438 -16.56 20.42 1.84
N GLN A 439 -16.08 19.21 1.78
CA GLN A 439 -16.74 18.10 1.13
C GLN A 439 -16.57 16.85 2.00
N ASP A 440 -17.64 16.13 2.25
CA ASP A 440 -17.60 14.81 2.89
C ASP A 440 -18.43 13.79 2.12
N GLY A 441 -18.24 12.51 2.45
CA GLY A 441 -19.04 11.42 1.94
C GLY A 441 -18.70 10.11 2.63
N GLN A 442 -19.71 9.27 2.85
CA GLN A 442 -19.53 7.91 3.34
C GLN A 442 -19.83 6.91 2.24
N GLU A 443 -18.85 6.09 1.92
CA GLU A 443 -19.01 4.95 1.02
C GLU A 443 -19.22 3.65 1.79
N ARG A 444 -20.01 2.74 1.20
CA ARG A 444 -20.19 1.36 1.65
C ARG A 444 -20.07 0.41 0.49
N THR A 445 -19.30 -0.64 0.67
CA THR A 445 -19.11 -1.67 -0.37
C THR A 445 -19.35 -3.05 0.22
N ILE A 446 -20.15 -3.84 -0.48
CA ILE A 446 -20.28 -5.29 -0.23
C ILE A 446 -19.66 -6.01 -1.40
N GLY A 447 -18.76 -6.95 -1.12
CA GLY A 447 -18.08 -7.73 -2.14
C GLY A 447 -18.13 -9.24 -1.87
N GLY A 448 -17.94 -10.01 -2.93
CA GLY A 448 -17.77 -11.44 -2.87
C GLY A 448 -16.77 -11.92 -3.91
N GLN A 449 -15.99 -12.93 -3.55
CA GLN A 449 -14.96 -13.53 -4.40
C GLN A 449 -15.03 -15.04 -4.36
N LEU A 450 -14.88 -15.64 -5.52
CA LEU A 450 -14.66 -17.09 -5.69
C LEU A 450 -13.37 -17.31 -6.46
N LYS A 451 -12.58 -18.29 -6.03
CA LYS A 451 -11.31 -18.64 -6.64
C LYS A 451 -11.16 -20.15 -6.68
N ALA A 452 -10.65 -20.67 -7.79
CA ALA A 452 -10.32 -22.07 -7.97
C ALA A 452 -8.96 -22.19 -8.65
N ASP A 453 -8.09 -23.03 -8.09
CA ASP A 453 -6.81 -23.41 -8.68
C ASP A 453 -6.79 -24.92 -8.91
N TYR A 454 -6.49 -25.36 -10.12
CA TYR A 454 -6.45 -26.76 -10.51
C TYR A 454 -5.09 -27.14 -11.09
N THR A 455 -4.39 -28.04 -10.42
CA THR A 455 -3.13 -28.61 -10.91
C THR A 455 -3.46 -29.76 -11.87
N TYR A 456 -3.34 -29.50 -13.18
CA TYR A 456 -3.71 -30.49 -14.19
C TYR A 456 -2.58 -31.47 -14.54
N VAL A 457 -1.33 -31.09 -14.28
CA VAL A 457 -0.15 -31.96 -14.39
C VAL A 457 0.86 -31.57 -13.32
N ASP A 458 1.47 -32.60 -12.68
CA ASP A 458 2.54 -32.41 -11.70
C ASP A 458 3.43 -33.67 -11.74
N ASN A 459 4.54 -33.57 -12.49
CA ASN A 459 5.61 -34.55 -12.56
C ASN A 459 6.96 -33.83 -12.69
N ASP A 460 8.04 -34.57 -12.74
CA ASP A 460 9.41 -34.03 -12.71
C ASP A 460 9.67 -33.02 -13.86
N ASP A 461 9.16 -33.30 -15.06
CA ASP A 461 9.38 -32.47 -16.25
C ASP A 461 8.31 -31.41 -16.48
N HIS A 462 7.06 -31.68 -16.05
CA HIS A 462 5.92 -30.83 -16.32
C HIS A 462 5.15 -30.48 -15.06
N LYS A 463 4.91 -29.18 -14.84
CA LYS A 463 4.01 -28.69 -13.82
C LYS A 463 3.00 -27.74 -14.48
N GLY A 464 1.73 -28.01 -14.33
CA GLY A 464 0.67 -27.24 -14.96
C GLY A 464 -0.41 -26.84 -13.98
N LEU A 465 -0.74 -25.57 -13.92
CA LEU A 465 -1.72 -24.94 -13.05
C LEU A 465 -2.67 -24.07 -13.86
N VAL A 466 -3.96 -24.21 -13.60
CA VAL A 466 -4.99 -23.27 -14.06
C VAL A 466 -5.60 -22.60 -12.85
N SER A 467 -5.56 -21.27 -12.82
CA SER A 467 -6.19 -20.44 -11.80
C SER A 467 -7.34 -19.67 -12.42
N MET A 468 -8.50 -19.66 -11.78
CA MET A 468 -9.66 -18.90 -12.21
C MET A 468 -10.36 -18.27 -11.02
N GLY A 469 -10.98 -17.12 -11.27
CA GLY A 469 -11.74 -16.45 -10.22
C GLY A 469 -12.81 -15.54 -10.79
N ALA A 470 -13.76 -15.24 -9.94
CA ALA A 470 -14.84 -14.30 -10.21
C ALA A 470 -15.10 -13.45 -8.97
N ASN A 471 -15.31 -12.15 -9.16
CA ASN A 471 -15.60 -11.21 -8.10
C ASN A 471 -16.85 -10.40 -8.45
N TYR A 472 -17.60 -10.05 -7.41
CA TYR A 472 -18.71 -9.10 -7.48
C TYR A 472 -18.49 -8.02 -6.43
N SER A 473 -18.80 -6.76 -6.77
CA SER A 473 -18.88 -5.68 -5.79
C SER A 473 -20.05 -4.76 -6.05
N HIS A 474 -20.74 -4.38 -4.98
CA HIS A 474 -21.78 -3.37 -4.93
C HIS A 474 -21.29 -2.20 -4.08
N PHE A 475 -21.02 -1.09 -4.74
CA PHE A 475 -20.60 0.17 -4.14
C PHE A 475 -21.78 1.13 -4.04
N ARG A 476 -21.80 1.92 -2.95
CA ARG A 476 -22.79 2.94 -2.65
C ARG A 476 -22.14 4.10 -1.93
N LEU A 477 -22.35 5.33 -2.40
CA LEU A 477 -21.99 6.54 -1.66
C LEU A 477 -23.28 7.15 -1.07
N GLU A 478 -23.25 7.39 0.24
CA GLU A 478 -24.34 7.96 1.04
C GLU A 478 -23.81 9.17 1.82
N ASP A 479 -24.73 9.96 2.38
CA ASP A 479 -24.45 11.04 3.32
C ASP A 479 -23.35 12.03 2.84
N SER A 480 -23.36 12.35 1.55
CA SER A 480 -22.41 13.31 0.99
C SER A 480 -22.87 14.74 1.20
N ARG A 481 -21.93 15.64 1.51
CA ARG A 481 -22.19 17.07 1.70
C ARG A 481 -21.13 17.89 1.01
N TYR A 482 -21.55 19.07 0.57
CA TYR A 482 -20.68 20.09 0.02
C TYR A 482 -21.01 21.44 0.62
N ALA A 483 -20.01 22.21 1.03
CA ALA A 483 -20.20 23.53 1.59
C ALA A 483 -19.02 24.46 1.20
N LEU A 484 -19.36 25.72 0.88
CA LEU A 484 -18.44 26.82 0.78
C LEU A 484 -18.78 27.83 1.89
N GLY A 485 -17.79 28.22 2.69
CA GLY A 485 -18.03 29.09 3.83
C GLY A 485 -16.87 30.01 4.14
N THR A 486 -17.13 30.97 5.03
CA THR A 486 -16.10 31.81 5.62
C THR A 486 -15.71 31.30 7.00
N ASN A 487 -14.51 31.68 7.46
CA ASN A 487 -14.01 31.25 8.76
C ASN A 487 -14.90 31.66 9.94
N TYR A 488 -15.69 32.74 9.81
CA TYR A 488 -16.56 33.28 10.85
C TYR A 488 -18.04 32.84 10.73
N PHE A 489 -18.48 32.50 9.52
CA PHE A 489 -19.82 31.99 9.28
C PHE A 489 -19.74 30.58 8.74
N ASN A 490 -20.30 29.64 9.50
CA ASN A 490 -20.58 28.30 9.01
C ASN A 490 -21.72 28.31 7.96
N THR A 491 -21.80 29.34 7.16
CA THR A 491 -22.88 29.56 6.22
C THR A 491 -22.44 29.07 4.85
N ILE A 492 -23.30 28.33 4.22
CA ILE A 492 -23.13 27.84 2.84
C ILE A 492 -23.27 29.04 1.91
N ILE A 493 -22.15 29.71 1.55
CA ILE A 493 -22.11 30.86 0.66
C ILE A 493 -22.64 30.49 -0.74
N GLU A 494 -22.29 29.34 -1.25
CA GLU A 494 -22.77 28.83 -2.55
C GLU A 494 -24.28 28.76 -2.61
N TYR A 495 -24.90 28.29 -1.54
CA TYR A 495 -26.34 28.22 -1.41
C TYR A 495 -27.01 29.57 -1.57
N VAL A 496 -26.57 30.57 -0.79
CA VAL A 496 -27.12 31.92 -0.85
C VAL A 496 -26.86 32.56 -2.20
N TRP A 497 -25.67 32.35 -2.77
CA TRP A 497 -25.32 32.91 -4.08
C TRP A 497 -26.17 32.31 -5.19
N PHE A 498 -26.27 30.98 -5.24
CA PHE A 498 -27.01 30.27 -6.28
C PHE A 498 -28.51 30.56 -6.21
N ALA A 499 -29.11 30.55 -5.02
CA ALA A 499 -30.51 30.89 -4.83
C ALA A 499 -30.82 32.32 -5.27
N ASN A 500 -29.98 33.30 -4.95
CA ASN A 500 -30.16 34.68 -5.40
C ASN A 500 -29.95 34.87 -6.90
N TRP A 501 -28.98 34.17 -7.48
CA TRP A 501 -28.76 34.14 -8.90
C TRP A 501 -29.97 33.54 -9.65
N ALA A 502 -30.44 32.37 -9.21
CA ALA A 502 -31.59 31.71 -9.82
C ALA A 502 -32.87 32.56 -9.71
N ARG A 503 -33.12 33.22 -8.57
CA ARG A 503 -34.22 34.18 -8.43
C ARG A 503 -34.09 35.37 -9.41
N ALA A 504 -32.87 35.87 -9.62
CA ALA A 504 -32.63 36.98 -10.57
C ALA A 504 -32.95 36.58 -12.01
N TYR A 505 -32.90 35.30 -12.35
CA TYR A 505 -33.26 34.73 -13.65
C TYR A 505 -34.68 34.12 -13.72
N GLY A 506 -35.48 34.28 -12.64
CA GLY A 506 -36.88 33.89 -12.64
C GLY A 506 -37.14 32.42 -12.25
N TYR A 507 -36.16 31.72 -11.72
CA TYR A 507 -36.38 30.39 -11.16
C TYR A 507 -36.94 30.49 -9.73
N ASP A 508 -37.88 29.62 -9.39
CA ASP A 508 -38.36 29.51 -8.01
C ASP A 508 -37.38 28.69 -7.15
N ASP A 509 -37.48 28.90 -5.85
CA ASP A 509 -36.61 28.26 -4.88
C ASP A 509 -36.73 26.72 -4.93
N GLU A 510 -37.93 26.20 -5.20
CA GLU A 510 -38.23 24.76 -5.21
C GLU A 510 -37.52 24.07 -6.36
N THR A 511 -37.54 24.65 -7.58
CA THR A 511 -36.85 24.14 -8.77
C THR A 511 -35.32 24.14 -8.59
N VAL A 512 -34.77 25.15 -7.94
CA VAL A 512 -33.34 25.26 -7.62
C VAL A 512 -32.93 24.22 -6.59
N PHE A 513 -33.76 23.98 -5.57
CA PHE A 513 -33.49 22.99 -4.52
C PHE A 513 -33.59 21.56 -5.03
N GLU A 514 -34.53 21.22 -5.88
CA GLU A 514 -34.64 19.89 -6.48
C GLU A 514 -33.45 19.59 -7.41
N ALA A 515 -32.88 20.61 -8.07
CA ALA A 515 -31.72 20.44 -8.95
C ALA A 515 -30.40 20.29 -8.18
N LEU A 516 -30.32 20.83 -6.94
CA LEU A 516 -29.13 20.90 -6.13
C LEU A 516 -29.37 20.29 -4.76
N ASP A 517 -29.40 18.99 -4.67
CA ASP A 517 -29.40 18.28 -3.38
C ASP A 517 -27.99 18.36 -2.76
N TYR A 518 -27.69 19.50 -2.09
CA TYR A 518 -26.37 19.73 -1.45
C TYR A 518 -26.02 18.72 -0.37
N ASP A 519 -27.03 18.15 0.29
CA ASP A 519 -26.83 17.15 1.33
C ASP A 519 -26.61 15.73 0.76
N ASN A 520 -26.83 15.51 -0.54
CA ASN A 520 -26.66 14.21 -1.17
C ASN A 520 -26.10 14.29 -2.60
N ILE A 521 -25.43 15.39 -2.91
CA ILE A 521 -24.99 15.73 -4.27
C ILE A 521 -24.15 14.65 -4.94
N ALA A 522 -23.32 13.92 -4.17
CA ALA A 522 -22.50 12.85 -4.68
C ALA A 522 -23.12 11.45 -4.53
N LYS A 523 -24.35 11.35 -3.98
CA LYS A 523 -25.02 10.07 -3.74
C LYS A 523 -25.18 9.25 -5.03
N GLY A 524 -25.00 7.94 -4.92
CA GLY A 524 -25.17 7.02 -6.02
C GLY A 524 -24.61 5.64 -5.74
N LYS A 525 -24.75 4.74 -6.71
CA LYS A 525 -24.32 3.34 -6.60
C LYS A 525 -23.71 2.85 -7.89
N GLU A 526 -22.81 1.88 -7.80
CA GLU A 526 -22.23 1.18 -8.93
C GLU A 526 -22.12 -0.31 -8.65
N ASN A 527 -22.19 -1.13 -9.68
CA ASN A 527 -22.02 -2.57 -9.60
C ASN A 527 -20.89 -2.98 -10.51
N SER A 528 -20.02 -3.88 -10.04
CA SER A 528 -19.02 -4.49 -10.90
C SER A 528 -19.01 -6.01 -10.77
N VAL A 529 -18.81 -6.67 -11.91
CA VAL A 529 -18.59 -8.11 -12.02
C VAL A 529 -17.33 -8.32 -12.83
N ASN A 530 -16.49 -9.21 -12.40
CA ASN A 530 -15.30 -9.52 -13.15
C ASN A 530 -14.93 -11.00 -13.02
N ALA A 531 -14.22 -11.52 -14.01
CA ALA A 531 -13.72 -12.86 -14.03
C ALA A 531 -12.33 -12.91 -14.66
N TYR A 532 -11.50 -13.83 -14.19
CA TYR A 532 -10.18 -14.04 -14.75
C TYR A 532 -9.87 -15.54 -14.91
N VAL A 533 -8.97 -15.82 -15.83
CA VAL A 533 -8.33 -17.13 -16.00
C VAL A 533 -6.84 -16.91 -16.24
N GLN A 534 -6.03 -17.76 -15.62
CA GLN A 534 -4.59 -17.78 -15.77
C GLN A 534 -4.12 -19.22 -15.91
N VAL A 535 -3.19 -19.48 -16.80
CA VAL A 535 -2.53 -20.76 -17.01
C VAL A 535 -1.04 -20.57 -16.81
N LYS A 536 -0.44 -21.37 -15.93
CA LYS A 536 1.01 -21.51 -15.74
C LYS A 536 1.41 -22.92 -16.11
N HIS A 537 2.32 -23.06 -17.08
CA HIS A 537 2.85 -24.36 -17.47
C HIS A 537 4.36 -24.33 -17.47
N ARG A 538 4.97 -25.18 -16.67
CA ARG A 538 6.42 -25.37 -16.62
C ARG A 538 6.79 -26.59 -17.43
N TYR A 539 7.82 -26.47 -18.25
CA TYR A 539 8.51 -27.57 -18.94
C TYR A 539 10.02 -27.42 -18.74
N GLY A 540 10.59 -28.27 -17.88
CA GLY A 540 11.99 -28.15 -17.49
C GLY A 540 12.30 -26.75 -16.93
N PRO A 541 13.26 -26.01 -17.53
CA PRO A 541 13.60 -24.65 -17.08
C PRO A 541 12.66 -23.55 -17.62
N PHE A 542 11.76 -23.86 -18.55
CA PHE A 542 10.86 -22.89 -19.18
C PHE A 542 9.50 -22.88 -18.50
N ILE A 543 8.96 -21.69 -18.27
CA ILE A 543 7.59 -21.49 -17.76
C ILE A 543 6.86 -20.53 -18.68
N LEU A 544 5.73 -20.96 -19.21
CA LEU A 544 4.79 -20.08 -19.89
C LEU A 544 3.66 -19.72 -18.92
N ASN A 545 3.45 -18.44 -18.72
CA ASN A 545 2.34 -17.90 -17.92
C ASN A 545 1.49 -17.00 -18.80
N GLY A 546 0.21 -17.34 -18.99
CA GLY A 546 -0.74 -16.56 -19.76
C GLY A 546 -2.02 -16.35 -18.97
N GLY A 547 -2.57 -15.15 -19.01
CA GLY A 547 -3.80 -14.85 -18.30
C GLY A 547 -4.60 -13.75 -18.98
N MET A 548 -5.88 -13.73 -18.70
CA MET A 548 -6.81 -12.70 -19.15
C MET A 548 -7.87 -12.46 -18.08
N ARG A 549 -8.23 -11.21 -17.91
CA ARG A 549 -9.34 -10.78 -17.08
C ARG A 549 -10.32 -9.94 -17.91
N TYR A 550 -11.58 -10.13 -17.62
CA TYR A 550 -12.67 -9.29 -18.11
C TYR A 550 -13.33 -8.61 -16.93
N ASP A 551 -13.49 -7.28 -17.01
CA ASP A 551 -14.16 -6.44 -16.04
C ASP A 551 -15.38 -5.77 -16.68
N TYR A 552 -16.54 -5.92 -16.02
CA TYR A 552 -17.79 -5.25 -16.34
C TYR A 552 -18.19 -4.37 -15.17
N LYS A 553 -18.54 -3.11 -15.46
CA LYS A 553 -19.01 -2.16 -14.46
C LYS A 553 -20.21 -1.38 -14.99
N ARG A 554 -21.29 -1.38 -14.23
CA ARG A 554 -22.43 -0.49 -14.44
C ARG A 554 -22.26 0.72 -13.55
N ARG A 555 -22.04 1.89 -14.18
CA ARG A 555 -21.80 3.16 -13.53
C ARG A 555 -23.11 3.79 -13.02
N PHE A 556 -23.02 4.83 -12.21
CA PHE A 556 -24.16 5.50 -11.58
C PHE A 556 -25.13 6.18 -12.58
N ASN A 557 -24.65 6.53 -13.76
CA ASN A 557 -25.42 7.11 -14.87
C ASN A 557 -25.95 6.04 -15.85
N ASP A 558 -25.94 4.78 -15.44
CA ASP A 558 -26.30 3.60 -16.21
C ASP A 558 -25.35 3.27 -17.39
N ASP A 559 -24.25 3.98 -17.54
CA ASP A 559 -23.20 3.62 -18.52
C ASP A 559 -22.57 2.28 -18.19
N GLU A 560 -22.27 1.51 -19.22
CA GLU A 560 -21.64 0.22 -19.11
C GLU A 560 -20.17 0.31 -19.54
N GLN A 561 -19.29 -0.13 -18.67
CA GLN A 561 -17.87 -0.20 -18.94
C GLN A 561 -17.43 -1.64 -19.10
N HIS A 562 -16.64 -1.90 -20.15
CA HIS A 562 -16.07 -3.20 -20.47
C HIS A 562 -14.57 -3.08 -20.69
N GLU A 563 -13.78 -3.83 -19.92
CA GLU A 563 -12.33 -3.83 -20.08
C GLU A 563 -11.77 -5.25 -20.09
N PHE A 564 -10.78 -5.46 -21.00
CA PHE A 564 -9.99 -6.69 -21.08
C PHE A 564 -8.55 -6.40 -20.72
N SER A 565 -7.99 -7.20 -19.83
CA SER A 565 -6.63 -7.07 -19.32
C SER A 565 -5.84 -8.37 -19.57
N PRO A 566 -5.23 -8.54 -20.75
CA PRO A 566 -4.37 -9.68 -21.06
C PRO A 566 -2.98 -9.54 -20.43
N ARG A 567 -2.36 -10.69 -20.11
CA ARG A 567 -0.97 -10.83 -19.71
C ARG A 567 -0.39 -12.10 -20.30
N VAL A 568 0.88 -12.02 -20.74
CA VAL A 568 1.67 -13.20 -21.12
C VAL A 568 3.10 -13.00 -20.65
N ALA A 569 3.72 -14.06 -20.14
CA ALA A 569 5.13 -14.07 -19.74
C ALA A 569 5.77 -15.40 -20.13
N LEU A 570 6.99 -15.30 -20.65
CA LEU A 570 7.90 -16.42 -20.86
C LEU A 570 9.03 -16.28 -19.84
N ILE A 571 9.20 -17.29 -19.00
CA ILE A 571 10.14 -17.30 -17.89
C ILE A 571 11.13 -18.46 -18.13
N PHE A 572 12.40 -18.18 -17.96
CA PHE A 572 13.46 -19.15 -17.99
C PHE A 572 14.16 -19.15 -16.62
N VAL A 573 14.15 -20.29 -15.92
CA VAL A 573 14.68 -20.41 -14.56
C VAL A 573 15.82 -21.44 -14.54
N GLN A 574 16.95 -21.02 -14.01
CA GLN A 574 18.11 -21.86 -13.71
C GLN A 574 18.50 -21.67 -12.23
N PRO A 575 19.23 -22.58 -11.59
CA PRO A 575 19.56 -22.47 -10.16
C PRO A 575 20.30 -21.19 -9.75
N LYS A 576 20.93 -20.50 -10.69
CA LYS A 576 21.73 -19.30 -10.41
C LYS A 576 21.21 -18.02 -11.03
N TRP A 577 20.30 -18.10 -11.99
CA TRP A 577 19.77 -16.96 -12.69
C TRP A 577 18.41 -17.27 -13.32
N HIS A 578 17.63 -16.24 -13.52
CA HIS A 578 16.36 -16.31 -14.25
C HIS A 578 16.24 -15.15 -15.23
N ALA A 579 15.41 -15.35 -16.24
CA ALA A 579 15.04 -14.32 -17.21
C ALA A 579 13.54 -14.38 -17.48
N THR A 580 12.86 -13.24 -17.44
CA THR A 580 11.42 -13.12 -17.70
C THR A 580 11.17 -12.06 -18.76
N LEU A 581 10.53 -12.45 -19.87
CA LEU A 581 9.97 -11.51 -20.85
C LEU A 581 8.46 -11.49 -20.69
N SER A 582 7.88 -10.32 -20.43
CA SER A 582 6.45 -10.20 -20.22
C SER A 582 5.83 -9.03 -20.98
N TYR A 583 4.54 -9.22 -21.31
CA TYR A 583 3.64 -8.19 -21.81
C TYR A 583 2.40 -8.16 -20.94
N SER A 584 1.93 -6.97 -20.59
CA SER A 584 0.70 -6.79 -19.82
C SER A 584 -0.02 -5.48 -20.18
N LYS A 585 -1.35 -5.52 -20.12
CA LYS A 585 -2.24 -4.35 -20.18
C LYS A 585 -2.94 -4.20 -18.83
N SER A 586 -2.97 -2.98 -18.30
CA SER A 586 -3.78 -2.58 -17.16
C SER A 586 -4.68 -1.40 -17.48
N PHE A 587 -5.69 -1.22 -16.66
CA PHE A 587 -6.58 -0.06 -16.72
C PHE A 587 -6.94 0.42 -15.29
N VAL A 588 -7.37 1.68 -15.22
CA VAL A 588 -8.04 2.27 -14.05
C VAL A 588 -9.31 2.95 -14.55
N ASP A 589 -10.46 2.60 -13.98
CA ASP A 589 -11.68 3.35 -14.23
C ASP A 589 -11.60 4.72 -13.56
N ALA A 590 -12.14 5.75 -14.20
CA ALA A 590 -12.22 7.08 -13.62
C ALA A 590 -12.89 7.01 -12.23
N PRO A 591 -12.31 7.64 -11.18
CA PRO A 591 -12.89 7.64 -9.85
C PRO A 591 -14.35 8.11 -9.86
N TYR A 592 -15.19 7.47 -9.04
CA TYR A 592 -16.60 7.80 -8.95
C TYR A 592 -16.83 9.30 -8.68
N LEU A 593 -16.09 9.86 -7.72
CA LEU A 593 -16.23 11.28 -7.35
C LEU A 593 -15.79 12.22 -8.47
N TYR A 594 -14.82 11.86 -9.30
CA TYR A 594 -14.41 12.69 -10.44
C TYR A 594 -15.55 12.81 -11.46
N ARG A 595 -16.19 11.69 -11.79
CA ARG A 595 -17.33 11.66 -12.70
C ARG A 595 -18.55 12.39 -12.13
N LYS A 596 -18.79 12.26 -10.80
CA LYS A 596 -19.88 12.99 -10.12
C LYS A 596 -19.62 14.50 -10.08
N SER A 597 -18.40 14.91 -9.77
CA SER A 597 -18.02 16.33 -9.78
C SER A 597 -18.17 16.94 -11.17
N ASN A 598 -17.71 16.24 -12.20
CA ASN A 598 -17.85 16.70 -13.59
C ASN A 598 -19.32 16.87 -13.98
N LEU A 599 -20.19 15.92 -13.64
CA LEU A 599 -21.62 16.02 -13.89
C LEU A 599 -22.23 17.23 -13.19
N LEU A 600 -21.88 17.47 -11.95
CA LEU A 600 -22.35 18.63 -11.18
C LEU A 600 -21.95 19.95 -11.83
N PHE A 601 -20.66 20.11 -12.14
CA PHE A 601 -20.18 21.33 -12.78
C PHE A 601 -20.76 21.54 -14.18
N TYR A 602 -20.96 20.48 -14.94
CA TYR A 602 -21.68 20.54 -16.23
C TYR A 602 -23.13 21.04 -16.04
N GLN A 603 -23.87 20.54 -15.07
CA GLN A 603 -25.22 20.99 -14.76
C GLN A 603 -25.26 22.46 -14.36
N LEU A 604 -24.32 22.90 -13.53
CA LEU A 604 -24.19 24.30 -13.11
C LEU A 604 -23.84 25.23 -14.30
N ASP A 605 -22.99 24.78 -15.22
CA ASP A 605 -22.60 25.55 -16.40
C ASP A 605 -23.75 25.67 -17.41
N VAL A 606 -24.50 24.60 -17.63
CA VAL A 606 -25.74 24.62 -18.42
C VAL A 606 -26.76 25.61 -17.84
N ILE A 607 -26.98 25.56 -16.53
CA ILE A 607 -27.92 26.47 -15.86
C ILE A 607 -27.43 27.93 -15.97
N SER A 608 -26.13 28.18 -15.81
CA SER A 608 -25.55 29.53 -15.92
C SER A 608 -25.60 30.14 -17.31
N SER A 609 -25.66 29.30 -18.34
CA SER A 609 -25.72 29.73 -19.73
C SER A 609 -27.13 29.96 -20.27
N ILE A 610 -28.17 29.57 -19.50
CA ILE A 610 -29.57 29.83 -19.86
C ILE A 610 -29.79 31.35 -19.93
N GLY A 611 -30.03 31.88 -21.11
CA GLY A 611 -30.22 33.33 -21.36
C GLY A 611 -28.94 34.08 -21.78
N SER A 612 -27.84 33.41 -21.98
CA SER A 612 -26.60 33.96 -22.55
C SER A 612 -26.52 33.70 -24.05
N GLU A 613 -26.12 34.71 -24.82
CA GLU A 613 -25.91 34.55 -26.28
C GLU A 613 -24.59 33.79 -26.59
N THR A 614 -23.79 33.49 -25.59
CA THR A 614 -22.58 32.68 -25.76
C THR A 614 -22.94 31.20 -25.69
N PRO A 615 -22.57 30.40 -26.71
CA PRO A 615 -22.82 28.95 -26.64
C PRO A 615 -22.01 28.37 -25.45
N VAL A 616 -22.67 27.51 -24.69
CA VAL A 616 -22.00 26.66 -23.70
C VAL A 616 -20.81 25.99 -24.40
N THR A 617 -19.63 26.11 -23.86
CA THR A 617 -18.49 25.34 -24.35
C THR A 617 -18.83 23.85 -24.19
N THR A 618 -19.22 23.22 -25.28
CA THR A 618 -19.77 21.86 -25.31
C THR A 618 -18.70 20.79 -25.15
N ILE A 619 -17.78 20.94 -24.21
CA ILE A 619 -16.92 19.82 -23.84
C ILE A 619 -17.68 19.07 -22.75
N ASP A 620 -18.24 17.94 -23.13
CA ASP A 620 -18.89 17.03 -22.19
C ASP A 620 -17.81 16.30 -21.39
N TYR A 621 -17.43 16.87 -20.24
CA TYR A 621 -16.48 16.27 -19.30
C TYR A 621 -17.11 15.15 -18.43
N THR A 622 -18.36 14.77 -18.69
CA THR A 622 -19.04 13.70 -17.95
C THR A 622 -18.59 12.31 -18.38
N ASP A 623 -18.12 12.18 -19.63
CA ASP A 623 -17.65 10.91 -20.20
C ASP A 623 -16.13 10.72 -20.03
N LEU A 624 -15.71 10.49 -18.79
CA LEU A 624 -14.33 10.14 -18.51
C LEU A 624 -14.04 8.70 -18.93
N MET A 625 -13.08 8.56 -19.86
CA MET A 625 -12.57 7.26 -20.30
C MET A 625 -11.64 6.65 -19.24
N SER A 626 -11.58 5.31 -19.21
CA SER A 626 -10.60 4.60 -18.41
C SER A 626 -9.18 4.89 -18.85
N GLU A 627 -8.31 5.09 -17.90
CA GLU A 627 -6.86 5.16 -18.10
C GLU A 627 -6.32 3.78 -18.44
N ARG A 628 -5.34 3.69 -19.32
CA ARG A 628 -4.75 2.43 -19.77
C ARG A 628 -3.23 2.50 -19.78
N LEU A 629 -2.59 1.41 -19.36
CA LEU A 629 -1.15 1.24 -19.40
C LEU A 629 -0.80 -0.08 -20.08
N TYR A 630 0.02 -0.02 -21.11
CA TYR A 630 0.60 -1.16 -21.82
C TYR A 630 2.09 -1.22 -21.49
N SER A 631 2.59 -2.39 -21.09
CA SER A 631 3.98 -2.55 -20.68
C SER A 631 4.61 -3.82 -21.27
N TRP A 632 5.79 -3.67 -21.83
CA TRP A 632 6.73 -4.75 -22.13
C TRP A 632 7.88 -4.68 -21.13
N GLN A 633 8.24 -5.82 -20.55
CA GLN A 633 9.30 -5.88 -19.55
C GLN A 633 10.23 -7.07 -19.81
N LEU A 634 11.53 -6.84 -19.63
CA LEU A 634 12.56 -7.87 -19.60
C LEU A 634 13.29 -7.81 -18.27
N THR A 635 13.12 -8.85 -17.46
CA THR A 635 13.76 -8.98 -16.15
C THR A 635 14.85 -10.03 -16.21
N LEU A 636 16.00 -9.72 -15.66
CA LEU A 636 17.15 -10.62 -15.48
C LEU A 636 17.51 -10.62 -14.00
N GLY A 637 17.49 -11.78 -13.36
CA GLY A 637 17.83 -11.93 -11.96
C GLY A 637 18.91 -12.97 -11.72
N SER A 638 19.69 -12.77 -10.65
CA SER A 638 20.69 -13.73 -10.19
C SER A 638 20.91 -13.64 -8.69
N SER A 639 20.84 -14.79 -8.00
CA SER A 639 21.05 -14.91 -6.56
C SER A 639 22.41 -15.46 -6.16
N SER A 640 23.34 -15.59 -7.11
CA SER A 640 24.61 -16.29 -6.85
C SER A 640 25.83 -15.78 -7.59
N LEU A 641 25.80 -14.56 -8.14
CA LEU A 641 26.99 -13.92 -8.74
C LEU A 641 28.11 -13.77 -7.72
N LEU A 642 27.78 -13.40 -6.51
CA LEU A 642 28.67 -13.39 -5.34
C LEU A 642 27.90 -13.95 -4.13
N PRO A 643 28.55 -14.65 -3.20
CA PRO A 643 27.89 -15.15 -2.01
C PRO A 643 27.20 -14.02 -1.21
N GLY A 644 25.89 -14.15 -1.03
CA GLY A 644 25.05 -13.18 -0.31
C GLY A 644 24.60 -11.98 -1.14
N LEU A 645 24.81 -11.99 -2.48
CA LEU A 645 24.37 -10.93 -3.38
C LEU A 645 23.23 -11.43 -4.28
N ASP A 646 22.07 -10.80 -4.15
CA ASP A 646 20.93 -10.94 -5.07
C ASP A 646 20.87 -9.70 -5.96
N LEU A 647 20.83 -9.88 -7.27
CA LEU A 647 20.74 -8.83 -8.26
C LEU A 647 19.53 -9.04 -9.16
N GLU A 648 18.82 -7.98 -9.47
CA GLU A 648 17.79 -7.96 -10.50
C GLU A 648 17.92 -6.69 -11.34
N LEU A 649 17.92 -6.87 -12.66
CA LEU A 649 17.85 -5.80 -13.66
C LEU A 649 16.54 -5.96 -14.43
N ASN A 650 15.73 -4.92 -14.49
CA ASN A 650 14.49 -4.88 -15.24
C ASN A 650 14.51 -3.72 -16.23
N GLY A 651 14.38 -4.03 -17.53
CA GLY A 651 14.15 -3.05 -18.58
C GLY A 651 12.67 -3.01 -18.96
N PHE A 652 12.11 -1.83 -19.21
CA PHE A 652 10.71 -1.70 -19.58
C PHE A 652 10.45 -0.66 -20.67
N TYR A 653 9.36 -0.89 -21.43
CA TYR A 653 8.73 0.06 -22.32
C TYR A 653 7.26 0.19 -21.91
N ASN A 654 6.80 1.40 -21.63
CA ASN A 654 5.43 1.70 -21.24
C ASN A 654 4.76 2.66 -22.24
N ARG A 655 3.47 2.43 -22.50
CA ARG A 655 2.57 3.37 -23.17
C ARG A 655 1.35 3.61 -22.28
N ALA A 656 1.21 4.84 -21.79
CA ALA A 656 0.07 5.30 -21.01
C ALA A 656 -0.89 6.09 -21.89
N GLN A 657 -2.20 5.89 -21.73
CA GLN A 657 -3.24 6.56 -22.49
C GLN A 657 -4.38 7.01 -21.59
N ASN A 658 -5.03 8.11 -21.96
CA ASN A 658 -6.21 8.66 -21.29
C ASN A 658 -5.98 9.00 -19.82
N LEU A 659 -4.76 9.39 -19.43
CA LEU A 659 -4.47 9.75 -18.04
C LEU A 659 -5.34 10.92 -17.60
N ILE A 660 -5.97 10.79 -16.43
CA ILE A 660 -6.91 11.77 -15.89
C ILE A 660 -6.17 12.73 -14.97
N TYR A 661 -6.35 14.02 -15.24
CA TYR A 661 -5.81 15.11 -14.41
C TYR A 661 -6.86 16.20 -14.17
N PRO A 662 -6.72 16.96 -13.06
CA PRO A 662 -7.63 18.05 -12.78
C PRO A 662 -7.44 19.21 -13.77
N LEU A 663 -8.55 19.79 -14.19
CA LEU A 663 -8.64 21.01 -14.98
C LEU A 663 -9.54 22.01 -14.23
N GLN A 664 -8.96 22.90 -13.45
CA GLN A 664 -9.66 23.81 -12.53
C GLN A 664 -10.54 23.02 -11.54
N ASN A 665 -11.85 23.02 -11.73
CA ASN A 665 -12.81 22.31 -10.88
C ASN A 665 -13.30 20.97 -11.51
N LEU A 666 -12.79 20.62 -12.70
CA LEU A 666 -13.15 19.43 -13.45
C LEU A 666 -11.98 18.45 -13.55
N HIS A 667 -12.24 17.25 -13.98
CA HIS A 667 -11.24 16.26 -14.35
C HIS A 667 -11.38 15.93 -15.84
N ALA A 668 -10.26 15.71 -16.52
CA ALA A 668 -10.24 15.39 -17.95
C ALA A 668 -9.20 14.30 -18.25
N ASN A 669 -9.45 13.53 -19.31
CA ASN A 669 -8.44 12.67 -19.93
C ASN A 669 -7.43 13.58 -20.65
N ALA A 670 -6.42 14.03 -19.94
CA ALA A 670 -5.59 15.17 -20.29
C ALA A 670 -4.16 14.81 -20.71
N ALA A 671 -3.73 13.58 -20.51
CA ALA A 671 -2.35 13.21 -20.80
C ALA A 671 -2.20 11.82 -21.43
N GLU A 672 -1.18 11.69 -22.25
CA GLU A 672 -0.67 10.46 -22.82
C GLU A 672 0.86 10.46 -22.77
N GLY A 673 1.47 9.27 -22.83
CA GLY A 673 2.92 9.20 -22.88
C GLY A 673 3.46 7.82 -23.20
N LYS A 674 4.70 7.84 -23.68
CA LYS A 674 5.53 6.64 -23.86
C LYS A 674 6.86 6.86 -23.16
N ASN A 675 7.29 5.88 -22.41
CA ASN A 675 8.59 5.92 -21.76
C ASN A 675 9.30 4.58 -21.82
N ILE A 676 10.63 4.65 -21.72
CA ILE A 676 11.52 3.53 -21.51
C ILE A 676 12.30 3.73 -20.23
N GLY A 677 12.66 2.66 -19.57
CA GLY A 677 13.49 2.76 -18.39
C GLY A 677 14.18 1.46 -18.03
N ALA A 678 15.08 1.58 -17.08
CA ALA A 678 15.81 0.47 -16.50
C ALA A 678 15.83 0.62 -14.97
N GLU A 679 15.53 -0.47 -14.27
CA GLU A 679 15.54 -0.58 -12.82
C GLU A 679 16.62 -1.59 -12.41
N LEU A 680 17.38 -1.27 -11.39
CA LEU A 680 18.33 -2.18 -10.76
C LEU A 680 17.99 -2.30 -9.29
N THR A 681 17.85 -3.54 -8.81
CA THR A 681 17.87 -3.86 -7.39
C THR A 681 19.06 -4.73 -7.06
N ALA A 682 19.73 -4.44 -5.95
CA ALA A 682 20.80 -5.25 -5.42
C ALA A 682 20.60 -5.40 -3.90
N THR A 683 20.52 -6.63 -3.43
CA THR A 683 20.45 -6.94 -2.00
C THR A 683 21.68 -7.74 -1.61
N TYR A 684 22.42 -7.25 -0.63
CA TYR A 684 23.63 -7.90 -0.13
C TYR A 684 23.50 -8.20 1.36
N ARG A 685 23.70 -9.46 1.73
CA ARG A 685 23.68 -9.92 3.11
C ARG A 685 24.85 -10.87 3.35
N ARG A 686 25.82 -10.42 4.12
CA ARG A 686 26.96 -11.26 4.50
C ARG A 686 27.57 -10.81 5.82
N GLY A 687 27.62 -11.71 6.79
CA GLY A 687 28.17 -11.43 8.12
C GLY A 687 27.40 -10.29 8.82
N PRO A 688 28.07 -9.25 9.33
CA PRO A 688 27.44 -8.14 10.02
C PRO A 688 26.86 -7.06 9.09
N PHE A 689 27.08 -7.17 7.77
CA PHE A 689 26.72 -6.16 6.80
C PHE A 689 25.47 -6.57 6.00
N GLU A 690 24.50 -5.67 5.92
CA GLU A 690 23.30 -5.78 5.12
C GLU A 690 23.13 -4.50 4.29
N GLY A 691 22.79 -4.66 3.01
CA GLY A 691 22.58 -3.52 2.14
C GLY A 691 21.53 -3.81 1.07
N HIS A 692 20.79 -2.78 0.71
CA HIS A 692 19.86 -2.80 -0.42
C HIS A 692 20.05 -1.54 -1.24
N LEU A 693 20.14 -1.70 -2.57
CA LEU A 693 20.22 -0.63 -3.55
C LEU A 693 19.04 -0.76 -4.52
N ALA A 694 18.29 0.32 -4.69
CA ALA A 694 17.24 0.46 -5.67
C ALA A 694 17.56 1.66 -6.56
N MET A 695 17.64 1.47 -7.88
CA MET A 695 17.95 2.51 -8.84
C MET A 695 16.96 2.47 -9.99
N GLU A 696 16.62 3.63 -10.54
CA GLU A 696 15.85 3.77 -11.77
C GLU A 696 16.50 4.81 -12.67
N TRP A 697 16.53 4.48 -13.97
CA TRP A 697 16.71 5.43 -15.04
C TRP A 697 15.46 5.44 -15.91
N LEU A 698 14.95 6.64 -16.22
CA LEU A 698 13.71 6.85 -16.96
C LEU A 698 13.91 7.86 -18.08
N HIS A 699 13.38 7.57 -19.27
CA HIS A 699 13.38 8.47 -20.41
C HIS A 699 12.01 8.48 -21.09
N PHE A 700 11.44 9.68 -21.25
CA PHE A 700 10.20 9.89 -22.00
C PHE A 700 10.51 9.98 -23.49
N LEU A 701 9.90 9.11 -24.28
CA LEU A 701 9.94 9.15 -25.75
C LEU A 701 8.89 10.14 -26.27
N GLU A 702 7.73 10.15 -25.64
CA GLU A 702 6.62 11.03 -25.93
C GLU A 702 5.93 11.36 -24.60
N ALA A 703 5.55 12.60 -24.39
CA ALA A 703 4.70 13.03 -23.30
C ALA A 703 3.81 14.18 -23.78
N GLU A 704 2.52 14.07 -23.54
CA GLU A 704 1.53 15.08 -23.87
C GLU A 704 0.71 15.41 -22.63
N TYR A 705 0.42 16.69 -22.44
CA TYR A 705 -0.41 17.20 -21.36
C TYR A 705 -1.28 18.35 -21.86
N PHE A 706 -2.58 18.17 -21.86
CA PHE A 706 -3.58 19.11 -22.42
C PHE A 706 -3.23 19.57 -23.85
N GLY A 707 -2.90 18.63 -24.72
CA GLY A 707 -2.57 18.90 -26.13
C GLY A 707 -1.20 19.59 -26.33
N ARG A 708 -0.37 19.70 -25.29
CA ARG A 708 0.99 20.25 -25.37
C ARG A 708 2.01 19.13 -25.26
N GLU A 709 2.91 19.08 -26.22
CA GLU A 709 4.06 18.19 -26.12
C GLU A 709 5.00 18.65 -25.01
N LEU A 710 5.41 17.71 -24.17
CA LEU A 710 6.40 17.90 -23.10
C LEU A 710 7.61 17.00 -23.35
N THR A 711 8.78 17.46 -22.92
CA THR A 711 10.01 16.63 -22.93
C THR A 711 10.14 15.74 -21.69
N LYS A 712 9.44 16.10 -20.60
CA LYS A 712 9.45 15.38 -19.31
C LYS A 712 8.12 15.64 -18.60
N MET A 713 7.65 14.66 -17.84
CA MET A 713 6.54 14.91 -16.91
C MET A 713 7.03 15.71 -15.69
N PRO A 714 6.30 16.75 -15.28
CA PRO A 714 6.68 17.57 -14.13
C PRO A 714 6.79 16.75 -12.85
N GLY A 715 7.77 17.05 -12.00
CA GLY A 715 8.00 16.35 -10.74
C GLY A 715 8.75 15.01 -10.86
N ILE A 716 8.98 14.51 -12.07
CA ILE A 716 9.58 13.19 -12.31
C ILE A 716 11.06 13.32 -12.66
N PRO A 717 11.99 12.78 -11.84
CA PRO A 717 13.40 12.74 -12.15
C PRO A 717 13.73 11.71 -13.24
N ASN A 718 14.74 12.00 -14.05
CA ASN A 718 15.24 11.02 -15.04
C ASN A 718 16.05 9.89 -14.40
N PHE A 719 16.51 10.08 -13.19
CA PHE A 719 17.29 9.12 -12.43
C PHE A 719 16.97 9.24 -10.94
N SER A 720 16.79 8.12 -10.28
CA SER A 720 16.67 8.04 -8.83
C SER A 720 17.46 6.86 -8.27
N ALA A 721 17.95 6.99 -7.06
CA ALA A 721 18.62 5.90 -6.36
C ALA A 721 18.36 5.98 -4.85
N ASN A 722 18.11 4.84 -4.26
CA ASN A 722 17.96 4.66 -2.81
C ASN A 722 18.90 3.55 -2.36
N ALA A 723 19.67 3.80 -1.30
CA ALA A 723 20.53 2.80 -0.69
C ALA A 723 20.27 2.73 0.80
N VAL A 724 19.80 1.59 1.28
CA VAL A 724 19.66 1.27 2.70
C VAL A 724 20.83 0.38 3.10
N LEU A 725 21.61 0.81 4.07
CA LEU A 725 22.78 0.09 4.53
C LEU A 725 22.67 -0.12 6.05
N ALA A 726 22.96 -1.31 6.51
CA ALA A 726 22.99 -1.62 7.93
C ALA A 726 24.26 -2.40 8.28
N TYR A 727 24.78 -2.12 9.48
CA TYR A 727 25.96 -2.76 10.02
C TYR A 727 25.74 -3.16 11.47
N ARG A 728 25.90 -4.44 11.79
CA ARG A 728 25.84 -4.95 13.16
C ARG A 728 27.18 -4.77 13.83
N LEU A 729 27.34 -3.61 14.50
CA LEU A 729 28.58 -3.23 15.18
C LEU A 729 28.88 -4.15 16.39
N LEU A 730 27.83 -4.53 17.12
CA LEU A 730 27.83 -5.50 18.23
C LEU A 730 26.63 -6.43 18.06
N PRO A 731 26.61 -7.61 18.69
CA PRO A 731 25.41 -8.47 18.66
C PRO A 731 24.12 -7.75 19.08
N SER A 732 24.26 -6.75 19.97
CA SER A 732 23.16 -5.94 20.50
C SER A 732 22.99 -4.58 19.83
N LEU A 733 23.92 -4.12 18.98
CA LEU A 733 23.90 -2.77 18.38
C LEU A 733 23.99 -2.84 16.85
N ARG A 734 22.93 -2.40 16.19
CA ARG A 734 22.86 -2.24 14.73
C ARG A 734 22.81 -0.75 14.37
N LEU A 735 23.67 -0.33 13.48
CA LEU A 735 23.65 1.01 12.86
C LEU A 735 23.01 0.88 11.47
N HIS A 736 22.26 1.88 11.04
CA HIS A 736 21.69 1.92 9.71
C HIS A 736 21.69 3.33 9.13
N THR A 737 21.69 3.40 7.81
CA THR A 737 21.56 4.66 7.06
C THR A 737 20.76 4.42 5.77
N HIS A 738 19.98 5.42 5.38
CA HIS A 738 19.28 5.48 4.09
C HIS A 738 19.78 6.70 3.33
N LEU A 739 20.25 6.46 2.11
CA LEU A 739 20.67 7.49 1.16
C LEU A 739 19.61 7.59 0.06
N ASN A 740 19.00 8.75 -0.09
CA ASN A 740 18.05 9.03 -1.16
C ASN A 740 18.65 10.07 -2.12
N LEU A 741 18.87 9.66 -3.37
CA LEU A 741 19.31 10.50 -4.46
C LEU A 741 18.15 10.69 -5.44
N THR A 742 17.75 11.94 -5.67
CA THR A 742 16.80 12.34 -6.69
C THR A 742 17.54 13.16 -7.74
N GLY A 743 17.55 12.72 -8.99
CA GLY A 743 18.14 13.41 -10.12
C GLY A 743 17.43 14.72 -10.48
N PRO A 744 17.90 15.43 -11.49
CA PRO A 744 17.26 16.69 -11.91
C PRO A 744 15.90 16.41 -12.56
N TYR A 745 14.94 17.30 -12.31
CA TYR A 745 13.60 17.25 -12.89
C TYR A 745 13.03 18.63 -13.13
N GLN A 746 11.99 18.71 -13.96
CA GLN A 746 11.22 19.93 -14.17
C GLN A 746 10.01 19.95 -13.25
N GLY A 747 9.67 21.14 -12.73
CA GLY A 747 8.49 21.32 -11.90
C GLY A 747 7.79 22.63 -12.21
N TYR A 748 6.52 22.73 -11.81
CA TYR A 748 5.78 23.97 -11.99
C TYR A 748 6.38 25.10 -11.15
N GLY A 749 6.63 26.21 -11.81
CA GLY A 749 6.87 27.52 -11.23
C GLY A 749 5.72 28.47 -11.55
N VAL A 750 5.51 29.47 -10.74
CA VAL A 750 4.54 30.54 -10.99
C VAL A 750 5.27 31.88 -11.10
N ASP A 751 5.14 32.56 -12.24
CA ASP A 751 5.60 33.93 -12.35
C ASP A 751 4.72 34.82 -11.47
N LEU A 752 5.32 35.35 -10.43
CA LEU A 752 4.64 36.12 -9.40
C LEU A 752 4.17 37.51 -9.89
N SER A 753 4.67 37.99 -11.04
CA SER A 753 4.31 39.27 -11.60
C SER A 753 3.02 39.29 -12.40
N ASN A 754 2.71 38.18 -13.06
CA ASN A 754 1.59 38.05 -13.99
C ASN A 754 0.71 36.83 -13.77
N GLY A 755 1.09 35.92 -12.85
CA GLY A 755 0.35 34.67 -12.55
C GLY A 755 0.47 33.59 -13.62
N THR A 756 1.42 33.74 -14.57
CA THR A 756 1.63 32.69 -15.58
C THR A 756 2.44 31.52 -15.05
N TYR A 757 2.11 30.32 -15.50
CA TYR A 757 2.87 29.12 -15.16
C TYR A 757 4.05 28.96 -16.11
N HIS A 758 5.19 28.57 -15.55
CA HIS A 758 6.38 28.15 -16.27
C HIS A 758 6.96 26.88 -15.64
N PHE A 759 7.97 26.27 -16.26
CA PHE A 759 8.68 25.14 -15.69
C PHE A 759 10.04 25.59 -15.14
N ASP A 760 10.28 25.28 -13.88
CA ASP A 760 11.57 25.46 -13.21
C ASP A 760 12.37 24.17 -13.26
N GLU A 761 13.71 24.28 -13.40
CA GLU A 761 14.62 23.15 -13.29
C GLU A 761 15.03 22.95 -11.83
N TYR A 762 14.77 21.75 -11.30
CA TYR A 762 15.20 21.33 -9.97
C TYR A 762 16.49 20.53 -10.08
N SER A 763 17.51 20.92 -9.34
CA SER A 763 18.82 20.28 -9.34
C SER A 763 18.81 18.97 -8.55
N THR A 764 19.84 18.13 -8.79
CA THR A 764 20.04 16.88 -8.06
C THR A 764 20.05 17.10 -6.54
N ARG A 765 19.34 16.22 -5.84
CA ARG A 765 19.21 16.23 -4.38
C ARG A 765 19.69 14.90 -3.78
N ILE A 766 20.45 15.00 -2.69
CA ILE A 766 20.81 13.88 -1.83
C ILE A 766 20.28 14.17 -0.43
N LEU A 767 19.53 13.24 0.14
CA LEU A 767 19.10 13.21 1.54
C LEU A 767 19.73 12.02 2.23
N VAL A 768 20.03 12.17 3.51
CA VAL A 768 20.63 11.14 4.34
C VAL A 768 19.81 10.99 5.60
N ASP A 769 19.34 9.79 5.84
CA ASP A 769 18.75 9.37 7.10
C ASP A 769 19.71 8.42 7.80
N ALA A 770 19.74 8.43 9.11
CA ALA A 770 20.59 7.54 9.90
C ALA A 770 19.94 7.15 11.21
N GLY A 771 20.29 5.97 11.71
CA GLY A 771 19.78 5.54 12.99
C GLY A 771 20.63 4.45 13.64
N ALA A 772 20.26 4.15 14.86
CA ALA A 772 20.87 3.09 15.66
C ALA A 772 19.80 2.36 16.46
N THR A 773 19.88 1.04 16.47
CA THR A 773 18.98 0.18 17.25
C THR A 773 19.83 -0.66 18.20
N TYR A 774 19.53 -0.54 19.52
CA TYR A 774 20.14 -1.33 20.57
C TYR A 774 19.11 -2.29 21.14
N THR A 775 19.42 -3.58 21.12
CA THR A 775 18.56 -4.65 21.64
C THR A 775 19.25 -5.32 22.83
N TYR A 776 18.54 -5.39 23.95
CA TYR A 776 19.02 -6.09 25.14
C TYR A 776 17.91 -6.97 25.71
N ARG A 777 18.05 -8.29 25.61
CA ARG A 777 17.00 -9.25 25.94
C ARG A 777 15.69 -8.89 25.19
N ASN A 778 14.64 -8.57 25.94
CA ASN A 778 13.31 -8.21 25.42
C ASN A 778 13.14 -6.70 25.15
N PHE A 779 14.15 -5.88 25.51
CA PHE A 779 14.13 -4.43 25.31
C PHE A 779 14.77 -4.04 23.98
N GLU A 780 14.19 -3.07 23.31
CA GLU A 780 14.73 -2.42 22.12
C GLU A 780 14.70 -0.91 22.30
N VAL A 781 15.81 -0.24 22.00
CA VAL A 781 15.92 1.22 21.96
C VAL A 781 16.34 1.61 20.55
N ALA A 782 15.57 2.44 19.88
CA ALA A 782 15.90 2.92 18.54
C ALA A 782 15.93 4.45 18.49
N LEU A 783 16.98 5.01 17.91
CA LEU A 783 17.11 6.43 17.60
C LEU A 783 17.17 6.58 16.07
N ASN A 784 16.27 7.35 15.49
CA ASN A 784 16.21 7.63 14.07
C ASN A 784 16.28 9.13 13.79
N ALA A 785 17.04 9.51 12.79
CA ALA A 785 17.17 10.87 12.28
C ALA A 785 16.87 10.92 10.78
N HIS A 786 15.81 11.60 10.39
CA HIS A 786 15.48 11.86 8.99
C HIS A 786 16.02 13.21 8.56
N ASN A 787 16.49 13.31 7.30
CA ASN A 787 17.18 14.48 6.79
C ASN A 787 18.28 14.95 7.77
N LEU A 788 19.21 14.06 8.08
CA LEU A 788 20.26 14.21 9.13
C LEU A 788 20.98 15.55 9.02
N PHE A 789 21.27 16.02 7.81
CA PHE A 789 21.99 17.28 7.56
C PHE A 789 21.10 18.51 7.51
N ASN A 790 19.79 18.36 7.83
CA ASN A 790 18.79 19.44 7.81
C ASN A 790 18.77 20.21 6.49
N LYS A 791 18.89 19.50 5.36
CA LYS A 791 18.88 20.09 4.03
C LYS A 791 17.52 20.73 3.77
N SER A 792 17.53 22.00 3.40
CA SER A 792 16.34 22.71 2.97
C SER A 792 16.07 22.45 1.48
N TYR A 793 14.83 22.05 1.16
CA TYR A 793 14.44 21.82 -0.23
C TYR A 793 12.93 21.99 -0.40
N THR A 794 12.52 22.18 -1.65
CA THR A 794 11.12 22.19 -2.10
C THR A 794 10.89 21.03 -3.04
N GLN A 795 9.65 20.65 -3.19
CA GLN A 795 9.18 19.64 -4.14
C GLN A 795 7.91 20.14 -4.80
N CYS A 796 7.65 19.73 -6.03
CA CYS A 796 6.42 20.07 -6.74
C CYS A 796 5.91 18.84 -7.49
N GLY A 797 4.62 18.85 -7.77
CA GLY A 797 3.94 17.90 -8.64
C GLY A 797 3.27 18.59 -9.80
N LEU A 798 2.46 17.86 -10.55
CA LEU A 798 1.63 18.40 -11.62
C LEU A 798 0.47 19.19 -10.99
N GLY A 799 0.32 20.46 -11.36
CA GLY A 799 -0.73 21.33 -10.81
C GLY A 799 -0.49 21.84 -9.38
N SER A 800 0.66 21.54 -8.77
CA SER A 800 1.07 22.11 -7.49
C SER A 800 2.33 22.95 -7.64
N GLY A 801 2.38 24.12 -6.98
CA GLY A 801 3.59 24.94 -6.89
C GLY A 801 4.67 24.27 -6.01
N PRO A 802 5.80 24.97 -5.80
CA PRO A 802 6.89 24.46 -4.98
C PRO A 802 6.49 24.38 -3.50
N ILE A 803 6.37 23.17 -2.97
CA ILE A 803 6.01 22.90 -1.58
C ILE A 803 7.27 22.66 -0.76
N ARG A 804 7.43 23.44 0.30
CA ARG A 804 8.50 23.27 1.27
C ARG A 804 8.44 21.87 1.89
N GLN A 805 9.60 21.23 2.04
CA GLN A 805 9.72 19.91 2.64
C GLN A 805 10.28 19.94 4.05
N GLN A 806 10.10 18.84 4.78
CA GLN A 806 10.55 18.67 6.15
C GLN A 806 12.07 18.84 6.27
N GLY A 807 12.50 19.53 7.33
CA GLY A 807 13.90 19.55 7.76
C GLY A 807 14.28 18.27 8.51
N ARG A 808 15.18 18.40 9.51
CA ARG A 808 15.63 17.27 10.31
C ARG A 808 14.60 16.88 11.36
N TRP A 809 14.13 15.62 11.27
CA TRP A 809 13.23 15.01 12.25
C TRP A 809 13.95 13.90 13.01
N LEU A 810 13.82 13.91 14.35
CA LEU A 810 14.42 12.96 15.26
C LEU A 810 13.33 12.22 16.01
N MET A 811 13.51 10.91 16.22
CA MET A 811 12.61 10.09 17.04
C MET A 811 13.41 9.09 17.87
N LEU A 812 13.14 9.04 19.17
CA LEU A 812 13.57 8.00 20.09
C LEU A 812 12.39 7.06 20.38
N SER A 813 12.60 5.77 20.22
CA SER A 813 11.58 4.74 20.47
C SER A 813 12.09 3.69 21.45
N LEU A 814 11.19 3.21 22.30
CA LEU A 814 11.42 2.13 23.25
C LEU A 814 10.44 1.01 22.93
N GLY A 815 10.93 -0.21 22.77
CA GLY A 815 10.16 -1.43 22.54
C GLY A 815 10.37 -2.45 23.66
N TYR A 816 9.34 -3.25 23.92
CA TYR A 816 9.42 -4.40 24.82
C TYR A 816 8.58 -5.56 24.30
N LYS A 817 9.12 -6.79 24.36
CA LYS A 817 8.41 -8.03 24.06
C LYS A 817 8.20 -8.82 25.34
N PHE A 818 6.92 -9.12 25.66
CA PHE A 818 6.51 -9.95 26.81
C PHE A 818 6.51 -11.42 26.45
#